data_3487ed98ad07ce92adaa0672a4dcf345
#
_entry.id   3487ed98ad07ce92adaa0672a4dcf345
#
_cell.length_a   1.000
_cell.length_b   1.000
_cell.length_c   1.000
_cell.angle_alpha   90.00
_cell.angle_beta   90.00
_cell.angle_gamma   90.00
#
_symmetry.space_group_name_H-M   'P 1'
#
loop_
_entity.id
_entity.type
_entity.pdbx_description
1 polymer ?
#
loop_
_entity_poly.entity_id
_entity_poly.type
_entity_poly.pdbx_seq_one_letter_code
_entity_poly.pdbx_strand_id
1 'polypeptide(L)'
;CLTGHEDKYCLKSDCKEPSQETNFIGMIGKNDGEDTFYAIYPYDKVKGTNPFSITIPSVQYATAGAISPGQFVSFARADGNNLTFYNACAGLKFSVSHEGISKVVFKQREDSEPITGYVVIPYSWNWPKDLTVVGSYNNGSNYLTVYPKEGKYFVPGEYYYAAVAPGLTSFVISFYTDDKIATTSLWYHSIERSKIAVLKEKDKNLTFENIDERTYAALGEDILPEGIDKNAIKEVLFHTSSDVTTDKVVPSSIPRYNVEEGYIPVYFELKGATAHYYTKAERYIMKGPNCMSFRDWKELRTIDLSMFNTSQVVNFQRMFEGCINLENVDLSSFDTSNAFSFGSMFQQCKRLKKLDISNFCSKSTEEGEQPFVGMFTHCYNFTSLDLGNFEISGDADHTMFAFAKISRNCAIRCTSSTREALCNATSKLGDNEQYITWVLPDNEMAVLEPYKFDYYSSDYSKDKAVKVLQKSTIGKGINIVLMGDGYSDRLIADGSYDEDMNKAMNAIFKDEPYATFRDYFNVYQVYAVSENELTGESNTVFNAYIGGIDSQNGAVTYFDEYTIQKYAKIPNDDINETCVVLILNQEAGYVKGVSHNGYIMAGDDISDITDYSKGGSVAMICRKLDDYSFVVAHEFGHGFAKLADEYCVSYGFIEDWEKEYYKGRADNYGWWSNIDFTDSKETVKWRKFLNDDRYLGTDIGIYEGATYSFGCWKPSQHSIMNNDADGMFNAPSREAIYKRIHRLAFGKDWQYDYEKFVEYDQKNIAAEKATAASVINRSPSIDSKQKSFVKFEKSMTSDGKEKITIIMN
;
A
#
# COMPACT_ATOMS: atom_id res chain seq x y z
N CYS A 1 -25.39 4.14 15.88
CA CYS A 1 -24.50 5.29 15.76
C CYS A 1 -25.31 6.56 15.86
N LEU A 2 -24.90 7.52 16.66
CA LEU A 2 -25.44 8.88 16.69
C LEU A 2 -24.43 9.79 16.02
N THR A 3 -24.88 10.70 15.17
CA THR A 3 -24.02 11.69 14.54
C THR A 3 -24.59 13.07 14.82
N GLY A 4 -23.76 13.97 15.36
CA GLY A 4 -23.96 15.41 15.38
C GLY A 4 -22.76 16.05 14.71
N HIS A 5 -22.97 16.96 13.84
CA HIS A 5 -22.07 17.69 12.96
C HIS A 5 -20.73 17.05 12.51
N GLU A 6 -19.97 16.36 13.35
CA GLU A 6 -18.69 15.71 12.96
C GLU A 6 -18.35 14.48 13.78
N ASP A 7 -19.02 14.24 14.92
CA ASP A 7 -18.71 13.14 15.82
C ASP A 7 -19.64 11.94 15.64
N LYS A 8 -19.09 10.74 15.70
CA LYS A 8 -19.85 9.49 15.69
C LYS A 8 -19.79 8.84 17.08
N TYR A 9 -20.94 8.56 17.65
CA TYR A 9 -21.05 7.92 18.96
C TYR A 9 -21.67 6.54 18.82
N CYS A 10 -21.09 5.54 19.47
CA CYS A 10 -21.65 4.20 19.53
C CYS A 10 -22.45 4.06 20.84
N LEU A 11 -23.74 3.75 20.72
CA LEU A 11 -24.61 3.50 21.86
C LEU A 11 -24.97 2.02 21.96
N LYS A 12 -24.96 1.48 23.16
CA LYS A 12 -25.35 0.10 23.45
C LYS A 12 -26.80 0.04 23.94
N SER A 13 -27.60 -0.89 23.39
CA SER A 13 -28.92 -1.17 23.89
C SER A 13 -28.85 -1.91 25.24
N ASP A 14 -29.77 -1.59 26.16
CA ASP A 14 -29.97 -2.30 27.43
C ASP A 14 -30.88 -3.52 27.29
N CYS A 15 -31.44 -3.71 26.11
CA CYS A 15 -32.40 -4.79 25.84
C CYS A 15 -31.69 -6.13 25.66
N LYS A 16 -32.10 -7.15 26.42
CA LYS A 16 -31.58 -8.53 26.33
C LYS A 16 -32.41 -9.42 25.41
N GLU A 17 -33.64 -9.01 25.12
CA GLU A 17 -34.58 -9.74 24.26
C GLU A 17 -35.12 -8.83 23.17
N PRO A 18 -35.52 -9.34 21.99
CA PRO A 18 -36.12 -8.54 20.94
C PRO A 18 -37.31 -7.73 21.44
N SER A 19 -37.29 -6.42 21.28
CA SER A 19 -38.31 -5.49 21.72
C SER A 19 -38.57 -4.43 20.66
N GLN A 20 -39.82 -3.89 20.63
CA GLN A 20 -40.16 -2.75 19.79
C GLN A 20 -39.61 -1.43 20.34
N GLU A 21 -39.35 -1.39 21.64
CA GLU A 21 -38.77 -0.24 22.33
C GLU A 21 -37.57 -0.69 23.17
N THR A 22 -36.52 0.08 23.16
CA THR A 22 -35.30 -0.15 23.95
C THR A 22 -34.63 1.15 24.30
N ASN A 23 -33.90 1.18 25.42
CA ASN A 23 -33.07 2.29 25.77
C ASN A 23 -31.65 2.06 25.25
N PHE A 24 -31.05 3.13 24.79
CA PHE A 24 -29.63 3.13 24.42
C PHE A 24 -28.84 3.90 25.46
N ILE A 25 -27.79 3.30 25.97
CA ILE A 25 -26.94 3.90 27.00
C ILE A 25 -25.58 4.23 26.40
N GLY A 26 -25.14 5.48 26.56
CA GLY A 26 -23.82 5.95 26.11
C GLY A 26 -23.61 7.40 26.48
N MET A 27 -22.37 7.86 26.44
CA MET A 27 -22.03 9.28 26.62
C MET A 27 -21.97 9.99 25.29
N ILE A 28 -22.67 11.13 25.19
CA ILE A 28 -22.63 12.03 24.04
C ILE A 28 -21.96 13.30 24.52
N GLY A 29 -20.95 13.78 23.78
CA GLY A 29 -20.32 15.07 24.05
C GLY A 29 -21.34 16.19 23.96
N LYS A 30 -21.26 17.15 24.89
CA LYS A 30 -22.16 18.30 24.93
C LYS A 30 -21.66 19.35 23.95
N ASN A 31 -22.42 19.57 22.86
CA ASN A 31 -22.23 20.76 22.00
C ASN A 31 -23.25 21.83 22.37
N ASP A 32 -22.79 23.09 22.39
CA ASP A 32 -23.58 24.25 22.82
C ASP A 32 -24.41 24.85 21.66
N GLY A 33 -25.16 24.01 20.92
CA GLY A 33 -26.01 24.46 19.81
C GLY A 33 -27.26 23.61 19.59
N GLU A 34 -28.17 24.03 18.74
CA GLU A 34 -29.39 23.30 18.34
C GLU A 34 -29.05 22.08 17.50
N ASP A 35 -28.43 21.07 18.08
CA ASP A 35 -27.96 19.90 17.35
C ASP A 35 -29.08 18.87 17.16
N THR A 36 -29.41 18.61 15.92
CA THR A 36 -30.25 17.48 15.53
C THR A 36 -29.40 16.22 15.43
N PHE A 37 -29.63 15.26 16.30
CA PHE A 37 -28.94 13.96 16.23
C PHE A 37 -29.62 13.00 15.27
N TYR A 38 -28.80 12.26 14.55
CA TYR A 38 -29.25 11.17 13.68
C TYR A 38 -28.64 9.86 14.16
N ALA A 39 -29.43 8.79 14.12
CA ALA A 39 -28.97 7.47 14.51
C ALA A 39 -29.10 6.48 13.36
N ILE A 40 -28.16 5.57 13.23
CA ILE A 40 -28.17 4.49 12.24
C ILE A 40 -27.92 3.16 12.95
N TYR A 41 -28.66 2.14 12.55
CA TYR A 41 -28.51 0.77 13.03
C TYR A 41 -28.48 -0.19 11.83
N PRO A 42 -27.55 -1.13 11.78
CA PRO A 42 -26.41 -1.31 12.69
C PRO A 42 -25.29 -0.31 12.43
N TYR A 43 -24.40 -0.16 13.40
CA TYR A 43 -23.31 0.82 13.37
C TYR A 43 -22.30 0.62 12.24
N ASP A 44 -21.98 -0.62 11.91
CA ASP A 44 -20.99 -1.03 10.92
C ASP A 44 -21.36 -0.68 9.46
N LYS A 45 -22.63 -0.29 9.23
CA LYS A 45 -23.13 0.04 7.88
C LYS A 45 -23.01 1.51 7.51
N VAL A 46 -22.42 2.34 8.38
CA VAL A 46 -22.34 3.80 8.15
C VAL A 46 -21.08 4.18 7.37
N LYS A 47 -21.26 4.86 6.24
CA LYS A 47 -20.16 5.48 5.49
C LYS A 47 -20.46 6.97 5.31
N GLY A 48 -19.49 7.81 5.74
CA GLY A 48 -19.61 9.26 5.61
C GLY A 48 -20.46 9.93 6.70
N THR A 49 -20.41 11.24 6.75
CA THR A 49 -21.12 12.07 7.73
C THR A 49 -22.13 13.02 7.09
N ASN A 50 -21.97 13.36 5.79
CA ASN A 50 -22.86 14.28 5.10
C ASN A 50 -22.76 14.14 3.56
N PRO A 51 -23.80 13.68 2.82
CA PRO A 51 -25.00 12.98 3.30
C PRO A 51 -24.68 11.58 3.85
N PHE A 52 -25.57 11.04 4.69
CA PHE A 52 -25.40 9.67 5.18
C PHE A 52 -25.45 8.69 4.03
N SER A 53 -24.46 7.83 3.91
CA SER A 53 -24.51 6.72 3.00
C SER A 53 -24.45 5.40 3.79
N ILE A 54 -25.26 4.45 3.37
CA ILE A 54 -25.27 3.09 3.87
C ILE A 54 -24.96 2.15 2.72
N THR A 55 -24.42 0.97 3.04
CA THR A 55 -24.18 -0.07 2.04
C THR A 55 -25.15 -1.21 2.24
N ILE A 56 -25.89 -1.58 1.19
CA ILE A 56 -26.66 -2.83 1.13
C ILE A 56 -25.74 -3.85 0.42
N PRO A 57 -25.29 -4.90 1.12
CA PRO A 57 -24.36 -5.88 0.53
C PRO A 57 -24.98 -6.60 -0.66
N SER A 58 -24.20 -6.81 -1.72
CA SER A 58 -24.59 -7.63 -2.87
C SER A 58 -24.54 -9.13 -2.58
N VAL A 59 -23.84 -9.54 -1.52
CA VAL A 59 -23.84 -10.89 -0.98
C VAL A 59 -24.43 -10.86 0.43
N GLN A 60 -25.42 -11.71 0.69
CA GLN A 60 -26.09 -11.76 1.99
C GLN A 60 -26.26 -13.21 2.44
N TYR A 61 -26.20 -13.41 3.76
CA TYR A 61 -26.41 -14.69 4.42
C TYR A 61 -27.72 -14.65 5.20
N ALA A 62 -28.67 -15.52 4.84
CA ALA A 62 -30.01 -15.50 5.37
C ALA A 62 -30.25 -16.66 6.33
N THR A 63 -30.82 -16.35 7.51
CA THR A 63 -31.24 -17.35 8.51
C THR A 63 -32.64 -17.84 8.21
N ALA A 64 -32.91 -19.16 8.36
CA ALA A 64 -34.22 -19.74 8.19
C ALA A 64 -35.20 -19.16 9.19
N GLY A 65 -36.37 -18.71 8.71
CA GLY A 65 -37.46 -18.18 9.51
C GLY A 65 -37.24 -16.81 10.15
N ALA A 66 -36.01 -16.22 10.02
CA ALA A 66 -35.70 -15.00 10.73
C ALA A 66 -34.95 -13.98 9.83
N ILE A 67 -35.05 -12.70 10.18
CA ILE A 67 -34.20 -11.64 9.65
C ILE A 67 -32.88 -11.70 10.41
N SER A 68 -31.77 -11.84 9.69
CA SER A 68 -30.45 -11.83 10.32
C SER A 68 -30.13 -10.46 10.94
N PRO A 69 -29.55 -10.42 12.14
CA PRO A 69 -29.14 -9.17 12.76
C PRO A 69 -28.26 -8.34 11.80
N GLY A 70 -28.52 -7.05 11.68
CA GLY A 70 -27.77 -6.15 10.83
C GLY A 70 -28.03 -6.24 9.32
N GLN A 71 -28.88 -7.14 8.87
CA GLN A 71 -29.23 -7.30 7.46
C GLN A 71 -30.00 -6.09 6.89
N PHE A 72 -30.90 -5.50 7.70
CA PHE A 72 -31.69 -4.32 7.33
C PHE A 72 -31.18 -3.10 8.06
N VAL A 73 -30.79 -2.08 7.32
CA VAL A 73 -30.31 -0.82 7.89
C VAL A 73 -31.48 0.08 8.21
N SER A 74 -31.46 0.62 9.41
CA SER A 74 -32.47 1.56 9.90
C SER A 74 -31.80 2.85 10.37
N PHE A 75 -32.50 3.95 10.23
CA PHE A 75 -32.05 5.26 10.64
C PHE A 75 -33.15 5.99 11.42
N ALA A 76 -32.73 6.94 12.26
CA ALA A 76 -33.62 7.79 13.03
C ALA A 76 -33.10 9.22 13.08
N ARG A 77 -34.00 10.16 13.27
CA ARG A 77 -33.73 11.54 13.69
C ARG A 77 -34.22 11.71 15.12
N ALA A 78 -33.43 12.34 15.95
CA ALA A 78 -33.82 12.62 17.32
C ALA A 78 -34.98 13.65 17.37
N ASP A 79 -35.98 13.33 18.17
CA ASP A 79 -37.01 14.28 18.60
C ASP A 79 -36.88 14.40 20.14
N GLY A 80 -36.12 15.40 20.54
CA GLY A 80 -35.61 15.48 21.91
C GLY A 80 -34.79 14.24 22.29
N ASN A 81 -35.18 13.52 23.32
CA ASN A 81 -34.51 12.29 23.78
C ASN A 81 -35.02 11.00 23.12
N ASN A 82 -35.95 11.12 22.15
CA ASN A 82 -36.57 9.96 21.50
C ASN A 82 -36.04 9.77 20.09
N LEU A 83 -35.80 8.51 19.73
CA LEU A 83 -35.37 8.08 18.40
C LEU A 83 -36.41 7.11 17.82
N THR A 84 -37.04 7.48 16.71
CA THR A 84 -37.89 6.59 15.96
C THR A 84 -37.13 6.07 14.72
N PHE A 85 -36.87 4.77 14.68
CA PHE A 85 -36.13 4.15 13.60
C PHE A 85 -37.01 3.82 12.41
N TYR A 86 -36.55 4.12 11.23
CA TYR A 86 -37.16 3.81 9.95
C TYR A 86 -36.21 2.97 9.10
N ASN A 87 -36.69 1.88 8.49
CA ASN A 87 -35.88 1.09 7.59
C ASN A 87 -35.44 1.93 6.36
N ALA A 88 -34.16 1.88 6.02
CA ALA A 88 -33.64 2.48 4.78
C ALA A 88 -33.88 1.56 3.57
N CYS A 89 -33.98 0.25 3.81
CA CYS A 89 -34.08 -0.78 2.79
C CYS A 89 -35.51 -1.18 2.49
N ALA A 90 -35.73 -1.78 1.34
CA ALA A 90 -36.81 -2.71 1.04
C ALA A 90 -36.32 -4.13 1.32
N GLY A 91 -37.21 -5.11 1.31
CA GLY A 91 -36.93 -6.51 1.61
C GLY A 91 -37.45 -7.49 0.58
N LEU A 92 -36.73 -8.57 0.41
CA LEU A 92 -37.19 -9.79 -0.24
C LEU A 92 -37.40 -10.85 0.83
N LYS A 93 -38.55 -11.52 0.80
CA LYS A 93 -38.82 -12.71 1.57
C LYS A 93 -39.07 -13.84 0.59
N PHE A 94 -38.22 -14.85 0.57
CA PHE A 94 -38.33 -15.96 -0.36
C PHE A 94 -38.27 -17.31 0.33
N SER A 95 -38.75 -18.32 -0.34
CA SER A 95 -38.58 -19.72 0.05
C SER A 95 -38.25 -20.55 -1.18
N VAL A 96 -37.60 -21.69 -0.97
CA VAL A 96 -37.28 -22.67 -2.02
C VAL A 96 -38.12 -23.93 -1.80
N SER A 97 -38.35 -24.68 -2.85
CA SER A 97 -39.10 -25.94 -2.82
C SER A 97 -38.21 -27.17 -3.08
N HIS A 98 -37.10 -26.99 -3.77
CA HIS A 98 -36.17 -28.07 -4.08
C HIS A 98 -35.08 -28.22 -3.01
N GLU A 99 -34.69 -29.44 -2.74
CA GLU A 99 -33.54 -29.75 -1.91
C GLU A 99 -32.21 -29.44 -2.65
N GLY A 100 -31.15 -29.18 -1.89
CA GLY A 100 -29.82 -28.99 -2.43
C GLY A 100 -29.54 -27.61 -3.04
N ILE A 101 -30.44 -26.62 -2.87
CA ILE A 101 -30.18 -25.25 -3.33
C ILE A 101 -29.19 -24.60 -2.38
N SER A 102 -28.01 -24.30 -2.91
CA SER A 102 -26.88 -23.72 -2.18
C SER A 102 -26.85 -22.18 -2.21
N LYS A 103 -27.40 -21.58 -3.28
CA LYS A 103 -27.52 -20.12 -3.40
C LYS A 103 -28.69 -19.70 -4.27
N VAL A 104 -29.19 -18.49 -4.02
CA VAL A 104 -30.21 -17.83 -4.86
C VAL A 104 -29.69 -16.49 -5.29
N VAL A 105 -29.74 -16.21 -6.60
CA VAL A 105 -29.27 -14.96 -7.19
C VAL A 105 -30.44 -14.20 -7.77
N PHE A 106 -30.54 -12.92 -7.40
CA PHE A 106 -31.51 -11.99 -7.97
C PHE A 106 -30.73 -11.02 -8.87
N LYS A 107 -31.00 -11.04 -10.18
CA LYS A 107 -30.40 -10.13 -11.17
C LYS A 107 -31.44 -9.18 -11.69
N GLN A 108 -31.17 -7.90 -11.69
CA GLN A 108 -32.02 -6.91 -12.34
C GLN A 108 -31.93 -7.04 -13.87
N ARG A 109 -33.08 -6.93 -14.56
CA ARG A 109 -33.15 -7.21 -16.01
C ARG A 109 -32.74 -6.06 -16.90
N GLU A 110 -32.92 -4.84 -16.47
CA GLU A 110 -32.59 -3.62 -17.23
C GLU A 110 -31.49 -2.86 -16.50
N ASP A 111 -30.71 -2.04 -17.22
CA ASP A 111 -29.70 -1.14 -16.66
C ASP A 111 -30.34 0.03 -15.86
N SER A 112 -31.39 -0.29 -15.15
CA SER A 112 -32.07 0.59 -14.22
C SER A 112 -31.31 0.62 -12.88
N GLU A 113 -31.76 1.42 -11.95
CA GLU A 113 -31.14 1.64 -10.66
C GLU A 113 -30.67 0.35 -9.94
N PRO A 114 -29.46 0.36 -9.34
CA PRO A 114 -28.93 -0.83 -8.67
C PRO A 114 -29.80 -1.29 -7.51
N ILE A 115 -29.88 -2.61 -7.28
CA ILE A 115 -30.67 -3.21 -6.18
C ILE A 115 -29.86 -3.38 -4.88
N THR A 116 -28.54 -3.25 -4.97
CA THR A 116 -27.62 -3.29 -3.84
C THR A 116 -26.54 -2.23 -4.00
N GLY A 117 -25.72 -1.97 -2.98
CA GLY A 117 -24.67 -0.98 -3.02
C GLY A 117 -24.96 0.23 -2.13
N TYR A 118 -24.41 1.39 -2.51
CA TYR A 118 -24.56 2.60 -1.71
C TYR A 118 -25.95 3.20 -1.83
N VAL A 119 -26.56 3.45 -0.68
CA VAL A 119 -27.82 4.18 -0.55
C VAL A 119 -27.52 5.49 0.18
N VAL A 120 -27.73 6.60 -0.50
CA VAL A 120 -27.61 7.94 0.09
C VAL A 120 -28.93 8.34 0.74
N ILE A 121 -28.86 8.77 1.99
CA ILE A 121 -30.02 9.29 2.73
C ILE A 121 -29.89 10.82 2.76
N PRO A 122 -30.61 11.57 1.91
CA PRO A 122 -30.50 13.03 1.86
C PRO A 122 -31.12 13.66 3.11
N TYR A 123 -30.56 14.78 3.58
CA TYR A 123 -31.17 15.62 4.57
C TYR A 123 -32.39 16.33 3.94
N SER A 124 -33.62 15.98 4.31
CA SER A 124 -34.79 16.71 3.91
C SER A 124 -35.52 17.28 5.13
N TRP A 125 -36.11 18.49 4.97
CA TRP A 125 -36.91 19.13 6.02
C TRP A 125 -38.18 18.34 6.33
N ASN A 126 -38.66 17.48 5.41
CA ASN A 126 -39.90 16.70 5.52
C ASN A 126 -39.67 15.26 5.95
N TRP A 127 -38.58 15.00 6.63
CA TRP A 127 -38.29 13.73 7.24
C TRP A 127 -39.47 13.15 8.06
N PRO A 128 -39.87 11.88 7.90
CA PRO A 128 -39.35 10.79 7.09
C PRO A 128 -40.09 10.56 5.77
N LYS A 129 -41.01 11.45 5.35
CA LYS A 129 -41.93 11.22 4.22
C LYS A 129 -41.20 11.30 2.86
N ASP A 130 -40.19 12.16 2.74
CA ASP A 130 -39.54 12.46 1.46
C ASP A 130 -38.17 11.79 1.30
N LEU A 131 -37.99 10.62 1.90
CA LEU A 131 -36.80 9.83 1.69
C LEU A 131 -36.76 9.27 0.28
N THR A 132 -36.18 10.03 -0.60
CA THR A 132 -35.74 9.51 -1.89
C THR A 132 -34.41 8.81 -1.65
N VAL A 133 -34.42 7.48 -1.69
CA VAL A 133 -33.18 6.71 -1.73
C VAL A 133 -32.59 6.94 -3.11
N VAL A 134 -31.57 7.79 -3.20
CA VAL A 134 -30.85 8.00 -4.44
C VAL A 134 -29.75 6.95 -4.47
N GLY A 135 -29.91 5.92 -5.28
CA GLY A 135 -28.83 5.01 -5.59
C GLY A 135 -27.66 5.81 -6.17
N SER A 136 -26.51 5.82 -5.49
CA SER A 136 -25.32 6.45 -6.05
C SER A 136 -24.81 5.59 -7.20
N TYR A 137 -24.73 6.17 -8.38
CA TYR A 137 -24.32 5.51 -9.63
C TYR A 137 -22.91 4.93 -9.65
N ASN A 138 -22.10 5.15 -8.61
CA ASN A 138 -20.67 4.79 -8.66
C ASN A 138 -20.28 3.46 -8.02
N ASN A 139 -21.17 2.75 -7.29
CA ASN A 139 -20.87 1.45 -6.67
C ASN A 139 -22.12 0.59 -6.42
N GLY A 140 -23.16 0.74 -7.20
CA GLY A 140 -24.34 -0.12 -7.11
C GLY A 140 -24.17 -1.40 -7.91
N SER A 141 -24.74 -2.51 -7.42
CA SER A 141 -24.77 -3.77 -8.14
C SER A 141 -26.20 -4.12 -8.56
N ASN A 142 -26.34 -4.60 -9.77
CA ASN A 142 -27.61 -5.13 -10.30
C ASN A 142 -27.85 -6.58 -9.85
N TYR A 143 -27.01 -7.09 -8.95
CA TYR A 143 -27.09 -8.44 -8.42
C TYR A 143 -27.24 -8.43 -6.90
N LEU A 144 -27.95 -9.43 -6.41
CA LEU A 144 -27.99 -9.83 -5.02
C LEU A 144 -27.82 -11.34 -4.98
N THR A 145 -26.79 -11.82 -4.33
CA THR A 145 -26.57 -13.25 -4.07
C THR A 145 -26.90 -13.54 -2.62
N VAL A 146 -27.72 -14.55 -2.37
CA VAL A 146 -28.11 -14.96 -1.02
C VAL A 146 -27.70 -16.40 -0.79
N TYR A 147 -26.97 -16.61 0.30
CA TYR A 147 -26.59 -17.93 0.82
C TYR A 147 -27.35 -18.25 2.11
N PRO A 148 -27.55 -19.52 2.45
CA PRO A 148 -28.02 -19.86 3.80
C PRO A 148 -26.89 -19.55 4.81
N LYS A 149 -27.24 -18.97 5.95
CA LYS A 149 -26.29 -18.68 7.02
C LYS A 149 -25.90 -19.94 7.79
N GLU A 150 -26.80 -20.89 7.88
CA GLU A 150 -26.62 -22.16 8.58
C GLU A 150 -26.69 -23.30 7.58
N GLY A 151 -25.72 -24.19 7.59
CA GLY A 151 -25.65 -25.30 6.65
C GLY A 151 -25.24 -24.87 5.23
N LYS A 152 -25.07 -25.88 4.35
CA LYS A 152 -24.67 -25.65 2.96
C LYS A 152 -25.85 -25.30 2.04
N TYR A 153 -27.06 -25.71 2.40
CA TYR A 153 -28.27 -25.63 1.55
C TYR A 153 -29.40 -24.95 2.26
N PHE A 154 -30.25 -24.25 1.50
CA PHE A 154 -31.54 -23.76 1.99
C PHE A 154 -32.48 -24.93 2.38
N VAL A 155 -33.23 -24.76 3.45
CA VAL A 155 -34.22 -25.72 3.88
C VAL A 155 -35.53 -25.50 3.10
N PRO A 156 -36.01 -26.48 2.32
CA PRO A 156 -37.23 -26.32 1.56
C PRO A 156 -38.44 -25.96 2.45
N GLY A 157 -39.24 -25.00 1.95
CA GLY A 157 -40.43 -24.51 2.66
C GLY A 157 -40.16 -23.41 3.70
N GLU A 158 -38.95 -23.29 4.19
CA GLU A 158 -38.56 -22.21 5.10
C GLU A 158 -38.42 -20.88 4.37
N TYR A 159 -38.72 -19.77 5.07
CA TYR A 159 -38.57 -18.42 4.53
C TYR A 159 -37.25 -17.82 4.92
N TYR A 160 -36.65 -17.13 3.96
CA TYR A 160 -35.40 -16.39 4.09
C TYR A 160 -35.62 -14.93 3.71
N TYR A 161 -34.82 -14.04 4.27
CA TYR A 161 -34.96 -12.60 4.06
C TYR A 161 -33.64 -12.01 3.49
N ALA A 162 -33.80 -11.04 2.60
CA ALA A 162 -32.68 -10.28 2.04
C ALA A 162 -33.07 -8.81 1.92
N ALA A 163 -32.10 -7.93 2.13
CA ALA A 163 -32.27 -6.48 1.99
C ALA A 163 -31.94 -6.05 0.56
N VAL A 164 -32.74 -5.13 0.02
CA VAL A 164 -32.53 -4.53 -1.31
C VAL A 164 -32.80 -3.04 -1.25
N ALA A 165 -32.27 -2.28 -2.19
CA ALA A 165 -32.63 -0.88 -2.39
C ALA A 165 -34.12 -0.79 -2.79
N PRO A 166 -34.88 0.18 -2.24
CA PRO A 166 -36.25 0.42 -2.69
C PRO A 166 -36.27 0.94 -4.12
N GLY A 167 -37.23 0.56 -4.90
CA GLY A 167 -37.39 1.01 -6.28
C GLY A 167 -38.25 0.10 -7.15
N LEU A 168 -38.33 0.43 -8.43
CA LEU A 168 -38.99 -0.40 -9.41
C LEU A 168 -38.03 -1.49 -9.86
N THR A 169 -38.37 -2.76 -9.69
CA THR A 169 -37.49 -3.87 -9.96
C THR A 169 -38.14 -4.92 -10.84
N SER A 170 -37.35 -5.47 -11.76
CA SER A 170 -37.67 -6.68 -12.47
C SER A 170 -36.50 -7.65 -12.38
N PHE A 171 -36.74 -8.84 -11.84
CA PHE A 171 -35.66 -9.79 -11.55
C PHE A 171 -35.65 -10.97 -12.51
N VAL A 172 -34.43 -11.40 -12.83
CA VAL A 172 -34.14 -12.80 -13.13
C VAL A 172 -33.71 -13.45 -11.83
N ILE A 173 -34.36 -14.51 -11.42
CA ILE A 173 -34.05 -15.26 -10.19
C ILE A 173 -33.47 -16.59 -10.60
N SER A 174 -32.21 -16.84 -10.18
CA SER A 174 -31.52 -18.10 -10.45
C SER A 174 -31.31 -18.88 -9.15
N PHE A 175 -31.67 -20.13 -9.16
CA PHE A 175 -31.53 -21.10 -8.08
C PHE A 175 -30.42 -22.07 -8.45
N TYR A 176 -29.45 -22.22 -7.61
CA TYR A 176 -28.27 -23.05 -7.86
C TYR A 176 -28.22 -24.22 -6.89
N THR A 177 -28.04 -25.40 -7.41
CA THR A 177 -27.50 -26.54 -6.66
C THR A 177 -25.98 -26.59 -6.88
N ASP A 178 -25.30 -27.63 -6.43
CA ASP A 178 -23.86 -27.80 -6.67
C ASP A 178 -23.52 -27.92 -8.18
N ASP A 179 -24.41 -28.50 -8.96
CA ASP A 179 -24.18 -28.89 -10.35
C ASP A 179 -25.26 -28.41 -11.33
N LYS A 180 -26.35 -27.79 -10.83
CA LYS A 180 -27.48 -27.39 -11.67
C LYS A 180 -27.96 -25.99 -11.36
N ILE A 181 -28.58 -25.38 -12.36
CA ILE A 181 -29.21 -24.08 -12.29
C ILE A 181 -30.66 -24.17 -12.80
N ALA A 182 -31.55 -23.45 -12.14
CA ALA A 182 -32.90 -23.17 -12.66
C ALA A 182 -33.15 -21.67 -12.59
N THR A 183 -33.76 -21.11 -13.63
CA THR A 183 -33.97 -19.67 -13.72
C THR A 183 -35.40 -19.32 -14.03
N THR A 184 -35.92 -18.26 -13.38
CA THR A 184 -37.22 -17.68 -13.66
C THR A 184 -37.16 -16.17 -13.70
N SER A 185 -38.17 -15.53 -14.26
CA SER A 185 -38.25 -14.08 -14.34
C SER A 185 -39.47 -13.52 -13.62
N LEU A 186 -39.30 -12.42 -12.96
CA LEU A 186 -40.33 -11.65 -12.30
C LEU A 186 -40.40 -10.25 -12.93
N TRP A 187 -41.52 -9.85 -13.45
CA TRP A 187 -41.71 -8.59 -14.18
C TRP A 187 -42.35 -7.52 -13.29
N TYR A 188 -41.85 -6.29 -13.35
CA TYR A 188 -42.41 -5.04 -12.82
C TYR A 188 -43.02 -5.14 -11.40
N HIS A 189 -42.19 -5.20 -10.39
CA HIS A 189 -42.61 -5.08 -9.00
C HIS A 189 -41.95 -3.82 -8.41
N SER A 190 -42.77 -2.91 -7.88
CA SER A 190 -42.27 -1.82 -7.05
C SER A 190 -42.12 -2.35 -5.62
N ILE A 191 -40.93 -2.30 -5.08
CA ILE A 191 -40.66 -2.62 -3.69
C ILE A 191 -40.38 -1.34 -2.94
N GLU A 192 -41.40 -0.83 -2.25
CA GLU A 192 -41.26 0.39 -1.49
C GLU A 192 -40.39 0.20 -0.25
N ARG A 193 -39.79 1.27 0.20
CA ARG A 193 -39.08 1.31 1.48
C ARG A 193 -39.92 0.75 2.61
N SER A 194 -39.31 -0.03 3.51
CA SER A 194 -39.94 -0.70 4.64
C SER A 194 -41.02 -1.75 4.24
N LYS A 195 -41.10 -2.08 2.96
CA LYS A 195 -41.95 -3.17 2.48
C LYS A 195 -41.12 -4.39 2.13
N ILE A 196 -41.76 -5.55 2.22
CA ILE A 196 -41.16 -6.85 1.92
C ILE A 196 -41.95 -7.51 0.79
N ALA A 197 -41.32 -7.75 -0.34
CA ALA A 197 -41.88 -8.54 -1.41
C ALA A 197 -41.80 -10.05 -1.07
N VAL A 198 -42.87 -10.78 -1.23
CA VAL A 198 -42.92 -12.22 -0.91
C VAL A 198 -42.80 -13.05 -2.18
N LEU A 199 -41.77 -13.86 -2.26
CA LEU A 199 -41.41 -14.71 -3.41
C LEU A 199 -41.44 -16.19 -2.97
N LYS A 200 -42.64 -16.74 -2.78
CA LYS A 200 -42.79 -18.09 -2.30
C LYS A 200 -42.49 -19.11 -3.39
N GLU A 201 -41.56 -20.05 -3.12
CA GLU A 201 -41.32 -21.27 -3.92
C GLU A 201 -41.28 -21.01 -5.45
N LYS A 202 -40.52 -19.97 -5.87
CA LYS A 202 -40.41 -19.60 -7.30
C LYS A 202 -39.70 -20.65 -8.14
N ASP A 203 -38.99 -21.58 -7.51
CA ASP A 203 -38.30 -22.74 -8.10
C ASP A 203 -39.21 -23.94 -8.33
N LYS A 204 -40.44 -23.99 -7.76
CA LYS A 204 -41.29 -25.20 -7.66
C LYS A 204 -41.56 -25.94 -8.96
N ASN A 205 -41.73 -25.20 -10.06
CA ASN A 205 -42.05 -25.77 -11.37
C ASN A 205 -40.89 -25.59 -12.37
N LEU A 206 -39.70 -25.29 -11.91
CA LEU A 206 -38.57 -25.12 -12.78
C LEU A 206 -37.84 -26.45 -13.02
N THR A 207 -37.33 -26.60 -14.24
CA THR A 207 -36.41 -27.68 -14.57
C THR A 207 -35.01 -27.22 -14.23
N PHE A 208 -34.32 -28.00 -13.41
CA PHE A 208 -32.89 -27.77 -13.12
C PHE A 208 -32.05 -28.42 -14.21
N GLU A 209 -31.38 -27.58 -14.99
CA GLU A 209 -30.46 -28.01 -16.02
C GLU A 209 -29.05 -28.05 -15.45
N ASN A 210 -28.21 -28.95 -15.95
CA ASN A 210 -26.79 -28.93 -15.58
C ASN A 210 -26.22 -27.54 -15.87
N ILE A 211 -25.40 -27.04 -14.99
CA ILE A 211 -24.67 -25.80 -15.24
C ILE A 211 -23.84 -26.05 -16.51
N ASP A 212 -24.40 -25.65 -17.64
CA ASP A 212 -23.79 -25.88 -18.94
C ASP A 212 -22.60 -24.92 -19.05
N GLU A 213 -21.41 -25.44 -19.24
CA GLU A 213 -20.20 -24.65 -19.48
C GLU A 213 -20.37 -23.71 -20.67
N ARG A 214 -21.30 -23.97 -21.59
CA ARG A 214 -21.66 -23.12 -22.72
C ARG A 214 -22.36 -21.81 -22.34
N THR A 215 -22.82 -21.65 -21.10
CA THR A 215 -23.36 -20.35 -20.63
C THR A 215 -22.26 -19.40 -20.14
N TYR A 216 -21.04 -19.89 -20.05
CA TYR A 216 -19.89 -19.14 -19.56
C TYR A 216 -18.97 -18.70 -20.67
N ALA A 217 -18.31 -17.56 -20.46
CA ALA A 217 -17.12 -17.18 -21.17
C ALA A 217 -15.91 -17.52 -20.30
N ALA A 218 -15.01 -18.34 -20.80
CA ALA A 218 -13.85 -18.79 -20.02
C ALA A 218 -12.66 -17.83 -20.21
N LEU A 219 -12.00 -17.49 -19.08
CA LEU A 219 -10.71 -16.79 -19.07
C LEU A 219 -9.72 -17.61 -18.26
N GLY A 220 -8.51 -17.75 -18.79
CA GLY A 220 -7.40 -18.42 -18.14
C GLY A 220 -6.47 -17.45 -17.42
N GLU A 221 -5.26 -17.89 -17.14
CA GLU A 221 -4.24 -17.15 -16.40
C GLU A 221 -3.85 -15.84 -17.11
N ASP A 222 -3.59 -15.90 -18.41
CA ASP A 222 -3.26 -14.73 -19.22
C ASP A 222 -4.51 -14.17 -19.91
N ILE A 223 -4.79 -12.89 -19.66
CA ILE A 223 -5.97 -12.21 -20.20
C ILE A 223 -5.66 -11.08 -21.18
N LEU A 224 -4.40 -10.65 -21.29
CA LEU A 224 -4.01 -9.58 -22.19
C LEU A 224 -3.73 -10.08 -23.62
N PRO A 225 -4.30 -9.45 -24.64
CA PRO A 225 -3.88 -9.66 -26.00
C PRO A 225 -2.43 -9.27 -26.24
N GLU A 226 -1.76 -9.97 -27.15
CA GLU A 226 -0.38 -9.67 -27.53
C GLU A 226 -0.20 -8.21 -27.98
N GLY A 227 0.86 -7.55 -27.49
CA GLY A 227 1.20 -6.17 -27.82
C GLY A 227 0.51 -5.11 -26.96
N ILE A 228 -0.33 -5.48 -26.00
CA ILE A 228 -0.92 -4.54 -25.04
C ILE A 228 -0.02 -4.41 -23.83
N ASP A 229 0.37 -3.15 -23.52
CA ASP A 229 1.14 -2.85 -22.30
C ASP A 229 0.21 -2.83 -21.08
N LYS A 230 0.42 -3.77 -20.16
CA LYS A 230 -0.34 -3.85 -18.90
C LYS A 230 -0.22 -2.58 -18.04
N ASN A 231 0.90 -1.87 -18.13
CA ASN A 231 1.13 -0.65 -17.36
C ASN A 231 0.44 0.59 -17.96
N ALA A 232 -0.20 0.48 -19.11
CA ALA A 232 -1.10 1.51 -19.63
C ALA A 232 -2.51 1.41 -19.03
N ILE A 233 -2.86 0.31 -18.35
CA ILE A 233 -4.21 -0.01 -17.89
C ILE A 233 -4.37 0.41 -16.43
N LYS A 234 -5.39 1.26 -16.20
CA LYS A 234 -5.76 1.73 -14.84
C LYS A 234 -7.04 1.11 -14.33
N GLU A 235 -7.86 0.58 -15.21
CA GLU A 235 -9.15 0.00 -14.89
C GLU A 235 -9.44 -1.18 -15.80
N VAL A 236 -10.06 -2.22 -15.24
CA VAL A 236 -10.52 -3.39 -15.98
C VAL A 236 -12.00 -3.59 -15.73
N LEU A 237 -12.77 -3.66 -16.82
CA LEU A 237 -14.22 -3.83 -16.80
C LEU A 237 -14.63 -5.05 -17.60
N PHE A 238 -15.46 -5.88 -17.01
CA PHE A 238 -16.04 -7.07 -17.63
C PHE A 238 -17.52 -6.84 -17.91
N HIS A 239 -17.94 -7.11 -19.13
CA HIS A 239 -19.30 -6.87 -19.61
C HIS A 239 -19.94 -8.16 -20.11
N THR A 240 -21.15 -8.39 -19.65
CA THR A 240 -22.05 -9.44 -20.18
C THR A 240 -23.21 -8.74 -20.89
N SER A 241 -23.10 -8.52 -22.20
CA SER A 241 -24.12 -7.79 -22.96
C SER A 241 -24.54 -8.57 -24.20
N SER A 242 -25.84 -8.56 -24.50
CA SER A 242 -26.40 -9.05 -25.76
C SER A 242 -26.01 -8.17 -26.95
N ASP A 243 -25.56 -6.93 -26.69
CA ASP A 243 -25.36 -5.89 -27.71
C ASP A 243 -23.88 -5.74 -28.13
N VAL A 244 -23.05 -6.75 -27.86
CA VAL A 244 -21.68 -6.79 -28.36
C VAL A 244 -21.71 -6.84 -29.87
N THR A 245 -21.42 -5.71 -30.51
CA THR A 245 -21.24 -5.64 -31.95
C THR A 245 -19.82 -6.09 -32.28
N THR A 246 -19.72 -7.14 -33.11
CA THR A 246 -18.44 -7.77 -33.50
C THR A 246 -17.45 -6.84 -34.20
N ASP A 247 -17.88 -5.67 -34.67
CA ASP A 247 -17.07 -4.73 -35.44
C ASP A 247 -16.14 -3.84 -34.60
N LYS A 248 -16.29 -3.81 -33.28
CA LYS A 248 -15.46 -2.99 -32.35
C LYS A 248 -14.54 -3.79 -31.45
N VAL A 249 -14.55 -5.10 -31.57
CA VAL A 249 -13.92 -5.96 -30.56
C VAL A 249 -12.89 -6.83 -31.24
N VAL A 250 -11.66 -6.69 -30.83
CA VAL A 250 -10.57 -7.56 -31.28
C VAL A 250 -10.77 -8.90 -30.58
N PRO A 251 -10.87 -10.03 -31.30
CA PRO A 251 -10.86 -11.34 -30.67
C PRO A 251 -9.61 -11.43 -29.81
N SER A 252 -9.80 -11.59 -28.53
CA SER A 252 -8.68 -11.82 -27.65
C SER A 252 -7.94 -13.04 -28.14
N SER A 253 -6.63 -12.96 -28.18
CA SER A 253 -5.74 -14.11 -28.42
C SER A 253 -5.78 -15.13 -27.27
N ILE A 254 -6.77 -15.00 -26.38
CA ILE A 254 -7.09 -15.95 -25.30
C ILE A 254 -8.02 -17.06 -25.83
N PRO A 255 -7.69 -17.76 -26.88
CA PRO A 255 -8.62 -18.65 -27.54
C PRO A 255 -8.44 -20.09 -27.14
N ARG A 256 -7.46 -20.41 -26.31
CA ARG A 256 -7.24 -21.83 -25.99
C ARG A 256 -8.42 -22.51 -25.30
N TYR A 257 -9.34 -21.71 -24.76
CA TYR A 257 -10.47 -22.24 -23.98
C TYR A 257 -11.84 -21.83 -24.50
N ASN A 258 -11.98 -20.97 -25.53
CA ASN A 258 -13.27 -20.37 -25.83
C ASN A 258 -14.12 -21.04 -26.94
N VAL A 259 -13.54 -21.55 -27.97
CA VAL A 259 -14.34 -22.03 -29.13
C VAL A 259 -14.29 -23.54 -29.28
N GLU A 260 -13.17 -24.16 -29.07
CA GLU A 260 -12.99 -25.61 -29.24
C GLU A 260 -13.63 -26.42 -28.10
N GLU A 261 -13.81 -25.80 -26.91
CA GLU A 261 -14.43 -26.43 -25.75
C GLU A 261 -15.88 -26.03 -25.51
N GLY A 262 -16.46 -25.19 -26.39
CA GLY A 262 -17.87 -24.81 -26.33
C GLY A 262 -18.16 -23.57 -25.49
N TYR A 263 -17.15 -22.80 -25.05
CA TYR A 263 -17.36 -21.52 -24.35
C TYR A 263 -17.75 -20.40 -25.29
N ILE A 264 -18.46 -19.40 -24.74
CA ILE A 264 -18.83 -18.20 -25.48
C ILE A 264 -17.61 -17.28 -25.58
N PRO A 265 -17.30 -16.74 -26.77
CA PRO A 265 -16.12 -15.89 -26.98
C PRO A 265 -16.08 -14.67 -26.09
N VAL A 266 -14.87 -14.27 -25.68
CA VAL A 266 -14.56 -13.00 -25.03
C VAL A 266 -13.86 -12.10 -26.02
N TYR A 267 -14.22 -10.85 -26.00
CA TYR A 267 -13.67 -9.80 -26.85
C TYR A 267 -13.01 -8.73 -25.97
N PHE A 268 -12.00 -8.07 -26.53
CA PHE A 268 -11.22 -7.07 -25.80
C PHE A 268 -11.17 -5.75 -26.56
N GLU A 269 -11.28 -4.63 -25.82
CA GLU A 269 -11.11 -3.28 -26.36
C GLU A 269 -10.40 -2.42 -25.30
N LEU A 270 -9.35 -1.70 -25.70
CA LEU A 270 -8.68 -0.72 -24.84
C LEU A 270 -9.19 0.68 -25.20
N LYS A 271 -9.85 1.36 -24.24
CA LYS A 271 -10.35 2.73 -24.35
C LYS A 271 -9.60 3.65 -23.40
N GLY A 272 -8.66 4.42 -23.91
CA GLY A 272 -7.77 5.21 -23.05
C GLY A 272 -6.96 4.30 -22.14
N ALA A 273 -7.19 4.39 -20.84
CA ALA A 273 -6.52 3.55 -19.83
C ALA A 273 -7.46 2.48 -19.23
N THR A 274 -8.62 2.23 -19.82
CA THR A 274 -9.60 1.22 -19.38
C THR A 274 -9.62 0.04 -20.35
N ALA A 275 -9.37 -1.16 -19.83
CA ALA A 275 -9.49 -2.42 -20.56
C ALA A 275 -10.92 -2.96 -20.42
N HIS A 276 -11.60 -3.14 -21.53
CA HIS A 276 -12.96 -3.66 -21.57
C HIS A 276 -12.95 -5.08 -22.13
N TYR A 277 -13.54 -6.00 -21.40
CA TYR A 277 -13.81 -7.37 -21.82
C TYR A 277 -15.30 -7.55 -22.05
N TYR A 278 -15.69 -8.04 -23.22
CA TYR A 278 -17.08 -8.21 -23.59
C TYR A 278 -17.37 -9.67 -23.91
N THR A 279 -18.53 -10.16 -23.50
CA THR A 279 -19.02 -11.47 -23.88
C THR A 279 -20.55 -11.47 -23.98
N LYS A 280 -21.09 -12.35 -24.83
CA LYS A 280 -22.51 -12.67 -24.84
C LYS A 280 -22.90 -13.71 -23.79
N ALA A 281 -21.95 -14.26 -23.07
CA ALA A 281 -22.20 -15.16 -21.97
C ALA A 281 -22.90 -14.42 -20.83
N GLU A 282 -23.62 -15.17 -19.99
CA GLU A 282 -24.25 -14.62 -18.80
C GLU A 282 -23.23 -14.32 -17.67
N ARG A 283 -22.10 -15.03 -17.69
CA ARG A 283 -21.03 -14.94 -16.68
C ARG A 283 -19.70 -15.31 -17.25
N TYR A 284 -18.65 -14.94 -16.51
CA TYR A 284 -17.29 -15.41 -16.73
C TYR A 284 -16.97 -16.59 -15.81
N ILE A 285 -16.13 -17.49 -16.25
CA ILE A 285 -15.52 -18.53 -15.43
C ILE A 285 -14.00 -18.41 -15.51
N MET A 286 -13.33 -18.48 -14.38
CA MET A 286 -11.88 -18.68 -14.35
C MET A 286 -11.60 -20.17 -14.62
N LYS A 287 -11.00 -20.45 -15.77
CA LYS A 287 -10.74 -21.83 -16.20
C LYS A 287 -9.31 -22.23 -15.85
N GLY A 288 -9.18 -23.37 -15.20
CA GLY A 288 -7.91 -23.98 -14.88
C GLY A 288 -7.62 -24.02 -13.38
N PRO A 289 -6.53 -24.69 -12.97
CA PRO A 289 -6.15 -24.76 -11.56
C PRO A 289 -5.66 -23.43 -11.01
N ASN A 290 -5.09 -22.54 -11.84
CA ASN A 290 -4.58 -21.24 -11.46
C ASN A 290 -5.63 -20.15 -11.77
N CYS A 291 -5.63 -19.10 -10.95
CA CYS A 291 -6.44 -17.91 -11.21
C CYS A 291 -5.92 -17.08 -12.39
N MET A 292 -6.72 -16.12 -12.85
CA MET A 292 -6.23 -15.04 -13.70
C MET A 292 -5.11 -14.27 -13.01
N SER A 293 -4.13 -13.79 -13.77
CA SER A 293 -3.00 -13.05 -13.25
C SER A 293 -3.04 -11.59 -13.64
N PHE A 294 -3.10 -10.70 -12.64
CA PHE A 294 -2.89 -9.25 -12.76
C PHE A 294 -1.50 -8.86 -12.23
N ARG A 295 -0.61 -9.82 -12.11
CA ARG A 295 0.72 -9.60 -11.55
C ARG A 295 1.45 -8.48 -12.26
N ASP A 296 1.98 -7.52 -11.45
CA ASP A 296 2.71 -6.34 -11.92
C ASP A 296 1.93 -5.42 -12.87
N TRP A 297 0.60 -5.37 -12.74
CA TRP A 297 -0.18 -4.32 -13.39
C TRP A 297 -0.10 -3.07 -12.53
N LYS A 298 1.04 -2.39 -12.61
CA LYS A 298 1.42 -1.33 -11.69
C LYS A 298 0.47 -0.14 -11.67
N GLU A 299 -0.17 0.16 -12.81
CA GLU A 299 -1.11 1.28 -12.94
C GLU A 299 -2.57 0.91 -12.65
N LEU A 300 -2.87 -0.38 -12.43
CA LEU A 300 -4.22 -0.84 -12.13
C LEU A 300 -4.71 -0.26 -10.81
N ARG A 301 -5.89 0.40 -10.83
CA ARG A 301 -6.51 1.02 -9.65
C ARG A 301 -7.76 0.33 -9.20
N THR A 302 -8.59 -0.06 -10.15
CA THR A 302 -9.89 -0.67 -9.86
C THR A 302 -10.14 -1.85 -10.78
N ILE A 303 -10.73 -2.89 -10.22
CA ILE A 303 -11.19 -4.06 -10.94
C ILE A 303 -12.42 -4.65 -10.26
N ASP A 304 -13.43 -4.97 -11.05
CA ASP A 304 -14.64 -5.64 -10.61
C ASP A 304 -14.67 -7.08 -11.14
N LEU A 305 -14.53 -8.03 -10.25
CA LEU A 305 -14.57 -9.46 -10.55
C LEU A 305 -15.84 -10.14 -10.02
N SER A 306 -16.85 -9.37 -9.66
CA SER A 306 -18.12 -9.87 -9.08
C SER A 306 -18.91 -10.80 -10.01
N MET A 307 -18.57 -10.83 -11.31
CA MET A 307 -19.24 -11.69 -12.30
C MET A 307 -18.54 -13.04 -12.54
N PHE A 308 -17.47 -13.33 -11.81
CA PHE A 308 -16.68 -14.52 -12.05
C PHE A 308 -17.14 -15.73 -11.22
N ASN A 309 -17.21 -16.88 -11.88
CA ASN A 309 -17.26 -18.19 -11.23
C ASN A 309 -15.81 -18.68 -11.06
N THR A 310 -15.38 -18.88 -9.82
CA THR A 310 -14.01 -19.31 -9.49
C THR A 310 -13.94 -20.71 -8.92
N SER A 311 -15.04 -21.46 -8.92
CA SER A 311 -15.15 -22.79 -8.29
C SER A 311 -14.16 -23.84 -8.82
N GLN A 312 -13.58 -23.63 -10.00
CA GLN A 312 -12.57 -24.50 -10.60
C GLN A 312 -11.14 -24.10 -10.22
N VAL A 313 -10.95 -22.92 -9.61
CA VAL A 313 -9.63 -22.44 -9.24
C VAL A 313 -9.21 -23.05 -7.90
N VAL A 314 -8.03 -23.62 -7.87
CA VAL A 314 -7.44 -24.22 -6.67
C VAL A 314 -6.23 -23.45 -6.14
N ASN A 315 -5.68 -22.53 -6.97
CA ASN A 315 -4.52 -21.74 -6.63
C ASN A 315 -4.72 -20.26 -7.02
N PHE A 316 -4.80 -19.39 -6.01
CA PHE A 316 -4.94 -17.92 -6.15
C PHE A 316 -3.62 -17.17 -5.91
N GLN A 317 -2.50 -17.90 -5.85
CA GLN A 317 -1.20 -17.31 -5.59
C GLN A 317 -0.86 -16.22 -6.59
N ARG A 318 -0.38 -15.07 -6.06
CA ARG A 318 0.15 -13.93 -6.83
C ARG A 318 -0.85 -13.22 -7.76
N MET A 319 -2.16 -13.41 -7.59
CA MET A 319 -3.17 -12.84 -8.49
C MET A 319 -3.00 -11.34 -8.71
N PHE A 320 -2.74 -10.59 -7.64
CA PHE A 320 -2.54 -9.13 -7.66
C PHE A 320 -1.14 -8.72 -7.16
N GLU A 321 -0.17 -9.62 -7.12
CA GLU A 321 1.19 -9.31 -6.72
C GLU A 321 1.74 -8.14 -7.55
N GLY A 322 2.29 -7.11 -6.90
CA GLY A 322 2.86 -5.95 -7.58
C GLY A 322 1.85 -4.96 -8.17
N CYS A 323 0.54 -5.09 -7.89
CA CYS A 323 -0.46 -4.09 -8.24
C CYS A 323 -0.38 -2.90 -7.29
N ILE A 324 0.71 -2.14 -7.37
CA ILE A 324 1.08 -1.09 -6.39
C ILE A 324 0.04 0.02 -6.25
N ASN A 325 -0.75 0.26 -7.30
CA ASN A 325 -1.78 1.30 -7.35
C ASN A 325 -3.21 0.78 -7.14
N LEU A 326 -3.39 -0.52 -6.86
CA LEU A 326 -4.71 -1.10 -6.66
C LEU A 326 -5.37 -0.48 -5.42
N GLU A 327 -6.51 0.17 -5.62
CA GLU A 327 -7.29 0.87 -4.60
C GLU A 327 -8.55 0.07 -4.21
N ASN A 328 -9.20 -0.55 -5.21
CA ASN A 328 -10.43 -1.29 -5.03
C ASN A 328 -10.46 -2.55 -5.88
N VAL A 329 -10.93 -3.64 -5.27
CA VAL A 329 -11.18 -4.92 -5.93
C VAL A 329 -12.45 -5.53 -5.34
N ASP A 330 -13.36 -6.00 -6.22
CA ASP A 330 -14.56 -6.74 -5.81
C ASP A 330 -14.36 -8.23 -6.07
N LEU A 331 -14.30 -9.01 -4.99
CA LEU A 331 -14.13 -10.46 -4.97
C LEU A 331 -15.35 -11.16 -4.38
N SER A 332 -16.48 -10.48 -4.30
CA SER A 332 -17.69 -10.97 -3.62
C SER A 332 -18.28 -12.25 -4.22
N SER A 333 -18.00 -12.51 -5.50
CA SER A 333 -18.46 -13.73 -6.19
C SER A 333 -17.51 -14.93 -6.06
N PHE A 334 -16.32 -14.74 -5.46
CA PHE A 334 -15.34 -15.80 -5.42
C PHE A 334 -15.78 -16.97 -4.58
N ASP A 335 -15.78 -18.14 -5.19
CA ASP A 335 -15.89 -19.44 -4.52
C ASP A 335 -14.48 -20.03 -4.42
N THR A 336 -13.94 -20.00 -3.22
CA THR A 336 -12.59 -20.49 -2.92
C THR A 336 -12.58 -21.82 -2.19
N SER A 337 -13.73 -22.54 -2.16
CA SER A 337 -13.91 -23.80 -1.42
C SER A 337 -12.96 -24.92 -1.86
N ASN A 338 -12.41 -24.84 -3.08
CA ASN A 338 -11.42 -25.77 -3.61
C ASN A 338 -9.99 -25.22 -3.55
N ALA A 339 -9.79 -24.02 -3.04
CA ALA A 339 -8.49 -23.37 -3.02
C ALA A 339 -7.58 -23.91 -1.91
N PHE A 340 -6.32 -24.11 -2.25
CA PHE A 340 -5.28 -24.54 -1.30
C PHE A 340 -4.17 -23.50 -1.14
N SER A 341 -4.10 -22.45 -1.98
CA SER A 341 -3.06 -21.42 -1.88
C SER A 341 -3.55 -20.03 -2.26
N PHE A 342 -3.22 -19.05 -1.41
CA PHE A 342 -3.41 -17.61 -1.58
C PHE A 342 -2.07 -16.85 -1.42
N GLY A 343 -0.95 -17.57 -1.46
CA GLY A 343 0.37 -17.00 -1.22
C GLY A 343 0.64 -15.79 -2.09
N SER A 344 1.11 -14.70 -1.48
CA SER A 344 1.42 -13.43 -2.18
C SER A 344 0.28 -12.83 -2.99
N MET A 345 -1.00 -13.21 -2.75
CA MET A 345 -2.14 -12.79 -3.59
C MET A 345 -2.24 -11.28 -3.72
N PHE A 346 -1.97 -10.53 -2.65
CA PHE A 346 -1.99 -9.06 -2.61
C PHE A 346 -0.63 -8.47 -2.25
N GLN A 347 0.44 -9.24 -2.37
CA GLN A 347 1.79 -8.75 -2.09
C GLN A 347 2.08 -7.47 -2.87
N GLN A 348 2.60 -6.43 -2.18
CA GLN A 348 2.89 -5.12 -2.74
C GLN A 348 1.66 -4.32 -3.27
N CYS A 349 0.44 -4.65 -2.87
CA CYS A 349 -0.71 -3.79 -3.12
C CYS A 349 -0.67 -2.58 -2.18
N LYS A 350 0.26 -1.66 -2.43
CA LYS A 350 0.65 -0.58 -1.51
C LYS A 350 -0.47 0.43 -1.23
N ARG A 351 -1.47 0.55 -2.11
CA ARG A 351 -2.59 1.51 -2.00
C ARG A 351 -3.91 0.90 -1.57
N LEU A 352 -3.97 -0.42 -1.41
CA LEU A 352 -5.19 -1.11 -1.03
C LEU A 352 -5.55 -0.76 0.42
N LYS A 353 -6.68 -0.04 0.58
CA LYS A 353 -7.13 0.46 1.89
C LYS A 353 -8.18 -0.44 2.53
N LYS A 354 -9.02 -1.05 1.71
CA LYS A 354 -10.14 -1.88 2.16
C LYS A 354 -10.18 -3.15 1.34
N LEU A 355 -10.34 -4.26 2.01
CA LEU A 355 -10.49 -5.54 1.38
C LEU A 355 -11.53 -6.37 2.14
N ASP A 356 -12.47 -6.92 1.40
CA ASP A 356 -13.46 -7.88 1.89
C ASP A 356 -13.21 -9.23 1.22
N ILE A 357 -12.72 -10.18 2.00
CA ILE A 357 -12.56 -11.59 1.64
C ILE A 357 -13.30 -12.50 2.62
N SER A 358 -14.38 -11.97 3.19
CA SER A 358 -15.20 -12.68 4.18
C SER A 358 -15.88 -13.94 3.64
N ASN A 359 -15.98 -14.05 2.31
CA ASN A 359 -16.47 -15.23 1.60
C ASN A 359 -15.38 -16.28 1.30
N PHE A 360 -14.10 -15.97 1.60
CA PHE A 360 -13.03 -16.91 1.34
C PHE A 360 -13.03 -18.07 2.34
N CYS A 361 -12.68 -19.23 1.85
CA CYS A 361 -12.37 -20.41 2.66
C CYS A 361 -11.18 -21.12 2.02
N SER A 362 -10.38 -21.80 2.82
CA SER A 362 -9.32 -22.67 2.32
C SER A 362 -9.72 -24.13 2.50
N LYS A 363 -9.38 -24.95 1.52
CA LYS A 363 -9.43 -26.40 1.70
C LYS A 363 -8.39 -26.74 2.76
N SER A 364 -8.77 -27.52 3.77
CA SER A 364 -7.83 -28.00 4.78
C SER A 364 -6.61 -28.63 4.08
N THR A 365 -5.43 -28.02 4.26
CA THR A 365 -4.16 -28.50 3.74
C THR A 365 -3.57 -29.50 4.74
N GLU A 366 -2.71 -30.41 4.26
CA GLU A 366 -1.99 -31.34 5.15
C GLU A 366 -1.05 -30.55 6.08
N GLU A 367 -0.69 -31.10 7.24
CA GLU A 367 0.25 -30.51 8.18
C GLU A 367 1.54 -30.03 7.49
N GLY A 368 1.85 -28.74 7.58
CA GLY A 368 3.09 -28.15 7.04
C GLY A 368 2.93 -27.29 5.79
N GLU A 369 1.76 -27.20 5.16
CA GLU A 369 1.52 -26.26 4.06
C GLU A 369 1.12 -24.88 4.61
N GLN A 370 1.67 -23.83 3.99
CA GLN A 370 1.43 -22.44 4.37
C GLN A 370 0.64 -21.71 3.27
N PRO A 371 -0.68 -21.85 3.25
CA PRO A 371 -1.49 -21.35 2.13
C PRO A 371 -1.50 -19.83 2.00
N PHE A 372 -1.05 -19.07 3.01
CA PHE A 372 -1.14 -17.61 3.07
C PHE A 372 0.20 -16.89 3.06
N VAL A 373 1.31 -17.61 2.70
CA VAL A 373 2.67 -17.03 2.66
C VAL A 373 2.68 -15.69 1.95
N GLY A 374 3.05 -14.65 2.67
CA GLY A 374 3.23 -13.32 2.11
C GLY A 374 1.99 -12.65 1.54
N MET A 375 0.78 -13.14 1.86
CA MET A 375 -0.47 -12.69 1.21
C MET A 375 -0.62 -11.17 1.19
N PHE A 376 -0.24 -10.49 2.27
CA PHE A 376 -0.33 -9.03 2.42
C PHE A 376 1.04 -8.36 2.63
N THR A 377 2.11 -9.04 2.29
CA THR A 377 3.46 -8.48 2.39
C THR A 377 3.55 -7.16 1.63
N HIS A 378 4.12 -6.13 2.27
CA HIS A 378 4.23 -4.76 1.72
C HIS A 378 2.90 -4.07 1.38
N CYS A 379 1.80 -4.46 2.02
CA CYS A 379 0.57 -3.67 2.01
C CYS A 379 0.64 -2.62 3.13
N TYR A 380 0.68 -1.32 2.76
CA TYR A 380 1.00 -0.26 3.73
C TYR A 380 -0.19 0.59 4.17
N ASN A 381 -1.38 0.35 3.61
CA ASN A 381 -2.48 1.31 3.72
C ASN A 381 -3.80 0.72 4.23
N PHE A 382 -3.80 -0.49 4.77
CA PHE A 382 -5.04 -1.07 5.27
C PHE A 382 -5.69 -0.23 6.37
N THR A 383 -6.94 0.14 6.14
CA THR A 383 -7.84 0.75 7.12
C THR A 383 -9.02 -0.17 7.49
N SER A 384 -9.30 -1.17 6.64
CA SER A 384 -10.34 -2.17 6.90
C SER A 384 -10.04 -3.47 6.15
N LEU A 385 -10.06 -4.57 6.88
CA LEU A 385 -9.87 -5.91 6.33
C LEU A 385 -10.96 -6.82 6.91
N ASP A 386 -11.81 -7.39 6.05
CA ASP A 386 -12.82 -8.36 6.45
C ASP A 386 -12.37 -9.77 6.03
N LEU A 387 -11.95 -10.55 7.00
CA LEU A 387 -11.57 -11.95 6.85
C LEU A 387 -12.76 -12.90 7.11
N GLY A 388 -13.87 -12.38 7.65
CA GLY A 388 -15.06 -13.18 7.93
C GLY A 388 -14.80 -14.39 8.82
N ASN A 389 -15.18 -15.55 8.33
CA ASN A 389 -14.95 -16.84 8.99
C ASN A 389 -13.70 -17.56 8.47
N PHE A 390 -12.79 -16.84 7.84
CA PHE A 390 -11.57 -17.40 7.33
C PHE A 390 -10.70 -17.91 8.47
N GLU A 391 -10.52 -19.21 8.55
CA GLU A 391 -9.77 -19.87 9.63
C GLU A 391 -8.29 -19.91 9.26
N ILE A 392 -7.45 -19.32 10.10
CA ILE A 392 -6.00 -19.42 10.02
C ILE A 392 -5.58 -20.35 11.15
N SER A 393 -4.98 -21.50 10.81
CA SER A 393 -4.54 -22.49 11.81
C SER A 393 -3.24 -22.07 12.52
N GLY A 394 -3.01 -22.58 13.73
CA GLY A 394 -2.06 -22.09 14.73
C GLY A 394 -0.56 -22.04 14.37
N ASP A 395 -0.12 -22.63 13.27
CA ASP A 395 1.21 -22.43 12.67
C ASP A 395 1.12 -21.48 11.47
N ALA A 396 0.17 -20.56 11.55
CA ALA A 396 -0.07 -19.57 10.53
C ALA A 396 1.22 -18.89 10.12
N ASP A 397 1.33 -18.80 8.85
CA ASP A 397 2.39 -18.22 8.11
C ASP A 397 2.88 -16.89 8.70
N HIS A 398 4.02 -16.94 9.36
CA HIS A 398 4.69 -15.77 9.96
C HIS A 398 4.91 -14.62 8.97
N THR A 399 4.75 -14.87 7.67
CA THR A 399 5.00 -13.92 6.60
C THR A 399 3.73 -13.32 6.01
N MET A 400 2.52 -13.75 6.39
CA MET A 400 1.27 -13.25 5.82
C MET A 400 1.20 -11.73 5.79
N PHE A 401 1.63 -11.07 6.86
CA PHE A 401 1.72 -9.63 6.99
C PHE A 401 3.16 -9.09 7.07
N ALA A 402 4.15 -9.86 6.61
CA ALA A 402 5.52 -9.43 6.65
C ALA A 402 5.68 -8.07 5.96
N PHE A 403 6.34 -7.13 6.65
CA PHE A 403 6.52 -5.76 6.17
C PHE A 403 5.23 -4.99 5.82
N ALA A 404 4.05 -5.50 6.19
CA ALA A 404 2.82 -4.74 6.08
C ALA A 404 2.79 -3.64 7.13
N LYS A 405 2.21 -2.49 6.77
CA LYS A 405 1.88 -1.42 7.71
C LYS A 405 0.38 -1.41 7.91
N ILE A 406 -0.03 -1.75 9.10
CA ILE A 406 -1.43 -1.63 9.49
C ILE A 406 -1.63 -0.22 10.04
N SER A 407 -2.50 0.55 9.42
CA SER A 407 -2.84 1.89 9.90
C SER A 407 -3.42 1.82 11.30
N ARG A 408 -3.07 2.76 12.17
CA ARG A 408 -3.78 2.93 13.44
C ARG A 408 -5.28 3.07 13.16
N ASN A 409 -6.11 2.39 13.95
CA ASN A 409 -7.56 2.24 13.73
C ASN A 409 -7.96 1.37 12.53
N CYS A 410 -7.07 0.53 12.02
CA CYS A 410 -7.50 -0.49 11.08
C CYS A 410 -8.54 -1.40 11.73
N ALA A 411 -9.68 -1.56 11.08
CA ALA A 411 -10.68 -2.53 11.50
C ALA A 411 -10.40 -3.88 10.84
N ILE A 412 -10.12 -4.91 11.63
CA ILE A 412 -9.98 -6.30 11.13
C ILE A 412 -11.14 -7.13 11.68
N ARG A 413 -11.96 -7.63 10.79
CA ARG A 413 -13.02 -8.57 11.12
C ARG A 413 -12.56 -10.01 10.87
N CYS A 414 -12.59 -10.83 11.91
CA CYS A 414 -12.16 -12.22 11.85
C CYS A 414 -12.74 -13.03 13.04
N THR A 415 -12.54 -14.35 13.04
CA THR A 415 -12.84 -15.19 14.21
C THR A 415 -11.86 -14.94 15.36
N SER A 416 -12.23 -15.32 16.57
CA SER A 416 -11.34 -15.25 17.74
C SER A 416 -10.09 -16.10 17.56
N SER A 417 -10.21 -17.29 16.98
CA SER A 417 -9.09 -18.17 16.66
C SER A 417 -8.13 -17.55 15.64
N THR A 418 -8.67 -16.93 14.60
CA THR A 418 -7.88 -16.22 13.59
C THR A 418 -7.16 -15.01 14.19
N ARG A 419 -7.81 -14.21 15.06
CA ARG A 419 -7.14 -13.13 15.79
C ARG A 419 -5.96 -13.65 16.60
N GLU A 420 -6.18 -14.68 17.41
CA GLU A 420 -5.13 -15.28 18.25
C GLU A 420 -3.97 -15.79 17.39
N ALA A 421 -4.25 -16.50 16.30
CA ALA A 421 -3.23 -16.97 15.36
C ALA A 421 -2.42 -15.81 14.76
N LEU A 422 -3.08 -14.75 14.31
CA LEU A 422 -2.43 -13.57 13.71
C LEU A 422 -1.56 -12.81 14.71
N CYS A 423 -2.02 -12.62 15.94
CA CYS A 423 -1.26 -11.93 16.99
C CYS A 423 -0.04 -12.76 17.46
N ASN A 424 -0.16 -14.08 17.47
CA ASN A 424 0.93 -14.98 17.88
C ASN A 424 1.95 -15.21 16.74
N ALA A 425 1.48 -15.28 15.50
CA ALA A 425 2.31 -15.63 14.34
C ALA A 425 3.13 -14.46 13.80
N THR A 426 2.66 -13.23 14.00
CA THR A 426 3.34 -12.05 13.44
C THR A 426 3.66 -11.05 14.54
N SER A 427 4.95 -10.88 14.83
CA SER A 427 5.42 -9.86 15.79
C SER A 427 4.85 -8.47 15.47
N LYS A 428 4.62 -8.16 14.20
CA LYS A 428 4.13 -6.84 13.74
C LYS A 428 2.65 -6.59 13.98
N LEU A 429 1.79 -7.61 13.88
CA LEU A 429 0.39 -7.47 14.29
C LEU A 429 0.28 -7.47 15.81
N GLY A 430 1.06 -8.31 16.51
CA GLY A 430 1.12 -8.32 17.96
C GLY A 430 1.59 -6.98 18.54
N ASP A 431 2.64 -6.39 17.96
CA ASP A 431 3.17 -5.07 18.37
C ASP A 431 2.16 -3.93 18.14
N ASN A 432 1.27 -4.09 17.16
CA ASN A 432 0.25 -3.11 16.78
C ASN A 432 -1.16 -3.48 17.25
N GLU A 433 -1.35 -4.58 17.96
CA GLU A 433 -2.67 -5.07 18.39
C GLU A 433 -3.49 -3.99 19.10
N GLN A 434 -2.87 -3.16 19.91
CA GLN A 434 -3.49 -2.05 20.63
C GLN A 434 -4.09 -0.98 19.70
N TYR A 435 -3.69 -0.92 18.43
CA TYR A 435 -4.18 0.05 17.44
C TYR A 435 -5.18 -0.55 16.45
N ILE A 436 -5.41 -1.85 16.51
CA ILE A 436 -6.33 -2.58 15.64
C ILE A 436 -7.69 -2.68 16.31
N THR A 437 -8.74 -2.29 15.59
CA THR A 437 -10.11 -2.55 16.01
C THR A 437 -10.52 -3.94 15.55
N TRP A 438 -10.52 -4.90 16.44
CA TRP A 438 -10.97 -6.26 16.16
C TRP A 438 -12.49 -6.36 16.19
N VAL A 439 -13.09 -6.89 15.14
CA VAL A 439 -14.52 -7.16 15.01
C VAL A 439 -14.73 -8.66 14.99
N LEU A 440 -15.19 -9.23 16.11
CA LEU A 440 -15.38 -10.66 16.26
C LEU A 440 -16.85 -11.05 16.01
N PRO A 441 -17.15 -12.21 15.36
CA PRO A 441 -18.50 -12.63 15.02
C PRO A 441 -19.38 -12.96 16.24
N ASP A 442 -18.75 -13.37 17.34
CA ASP A 442 -19.42 -14.01 18.48
C ASP A 442 -19.97 -13.02 19.52
N ASN A 443 -20.32 -11.78 19.13
CA ASN A 443 -20.91 -10.75 20.00
C ASN A 443 -20.03 -10.24 21.15
N GLU A 444 -18.81 -10.66 21.28
CA GLU A 444 -17.83 -9.95 22.08
C GLU A 444 -17.22 -8.86 21.20
N MET A 445 -18.00 -7.80 20.96
CA MET A 445 -17.43 -6.55 20.46
C MET A 445 -16.51 -6.02 21.53
N ALA A 446 -15.26 -6.43 21.53
CA ALA A 446 -14.20 -5.59 22.03
C ALA A 446 -14.11 -4.40 21.05
N VAL A 447 -15.04 -3.45 21.15
CA VAL A 447 -14.87 -2.12 20.57
C VAL A 447 -13.79 -1.47 21.42
N LEU A 448 -12.54 -1.71 21.04
CA LEU A 448 -11.47 -0.84 21.47
C LEU A 448 -11.84 0.53 20.89
N GLU A 449 -11.97 1.52 21.75
CA GLU A 449 -12.20 2.88 21.27
C GLU A 449 -11.13 3.20 20.23
N PRO A 450 -11.51 3.75 19.07
CA PRO A 450 -10.53 4.10 18.06
C PRO A 450 -9.50 5.05 18.68
N TYR A 451 -8.23 4.80 18.39
CA TYR A 451 -7.16 5.70 18.84
C TYR A 451 -7.45 7.11 18.32
N LYS A 452 -7.55 8.08 19.22
CA LYS A 452 -7.76 9.48 18.86
C LYS A 452 -6.38 10.12 18.73
N PHE A 453 -6.08 10.62 17.55
CA PHE A 453 -4.92 11.48 17.35
C PHE A 453 -5.17 12.83 17.99
N ASP A 454 -4.10 13.46 18.48
CA ASP A 454 -4.18 14.78 19.13
C ASP A 454 -4.68 15.87 18.20
N TYR A 455 -4.51 15.67 16.89
CA TYR A 455 -4.91 16.65 15.89
C TYR A 455 -5.29 15.97 14.55
N TYR A 456 -6.26 16.61 13.87
CA TYR A 456 -6.69 16.28 12.51
C TYR A 456 -6.72 17.53 11.66
N SER A 457 -6.11 17.50 10.49
CA SER A 457 -6.13 18.61 9.55
C SER A 457 -7.54 18.85 9.01
N SER A 458 -7.90 20.11 8.91
CA SER A 458 -9.18 20.58 8.35
C SER A 458 -9.02 21.47 7.12
N ASP A 459 -7.85 22.09 6.93
CA ASP A 459 -7.56 22.96 5.78
C ASP A 459 -6.49 22.35 4.87
N TYR A 460 -6.90 21.85 3.73
CA TYR A 460 -6.03 21.31 2.68
C TYR A 460 -5.75 22.29 1.54
N SER A 461 -6.07 23.57 1.70
CA SER A 461 -5.95 24.58 0.64
C SER A 461 -4.52 24.78 0.12
N LYS A 462 -3.52 24.51 0.96
CA LYS A 462 -2.10 24.55 0.58
C LYS A 462 -1.54 23.25 0.02
N ASP A 463 -2.30 22.15 0.06
CA ASP A 463 -1.80 20.86 -0.44
C ASP A 463 -1.41 20.98 -1.92
N LYS A 464 -0.24 20.43 -2.26
CA LYS A 464 0.37 20.50 -3.61
C LYS A 464 0.80 21.90 -4.07
N ALA A 465 0.69 22.93 -3.26
CA ALA A 465 1.24 24.23 -3.59
C ALA A 465 2.77 24.14 -3.70
N VAL A 466 3.34 24.91 -4.62
CA VAL A 466 4.80 24.95 -4.85
C VAL A 466 5.36 26.30 -4.43
N LYS A 467 6.44 26.25 -3.66
CA LYS A 467 7.29 27.42 -3.35
C LYS A 467 8.66 27.20 -3.95
N VAL A 468 9.11 28.15 -4.77
CA VAL A 468 10.46 28.12 -5.33
C VAL A 468 11.41 28.72 -4.29
N LEU A 469 12.29 27.89 -3.72
CA LEU A 469 13.30 28.34 -2.74
C LEU A 469 14.55 28.87 -3.43
N GLN A 470 14.91 28.26 -4.57
CA GLN A 470 16.07 28.66 -5.37
C GLN A 470 15.88 28.31 -6.84
N LYS A 471 16.40 29.16 -7.72
CA LYS A 471 16.54 28.88 -9.15
C LYS A 471 18.03 28.79 -9.52
N SER A 472 18.34 27.83 -10.38
CA SER A 472 19.68 27.73 -10.97
C SER A 472 19.97 28.93 -11.86
N THR A 473 21.26 29.35 -11.88
CA THR A 473 21.79 30.37 -12.79
C THR A 473 22.78 29.79 -13.77
N ILE A 474 23.16 28.51 -13.58
CA ILE A 474 24.17 27.83 -14.38
C ILE A 474 23.61 26.48 -14.90
N GLY A 475 23.79 26.22 -16.19
CA GLY A 475 23.37 25.02 -16.87
C GLY A 475 21.84 24.91 -17.00
N LYS A 476 21.33 23.70 -17.25
CA LYS A 476 19.87 23.45 -17.37
C LYS A 476 19.12 23.44 -16.02
N GLY A 477 19.87 23.48 -14.92
CA GLY A 477 19.31 23.37 -13.57
C GLY A 477 19.11 21.91 -13.14
N ILE A 478 19.55 21.61 -11.94
CA ILE A 478 19.42 20.28 -11.30
C ILE A 478 18.30 20.39 -10.27
N ASN A 479 17.30 19.51 -10.33
CA ASN A 479 16.11 19.67 -9.51
C ASN A 479 16.24 18.92 -8.17
N ILE A 480 15.98 19.66 -7.10
CA ILE A 480 15.78 19.14 -5.75
C ILE A 480 14.35 19.49 -5.34
N VAL A 481 13.58 18.50 -4.87
CA VAL A 481 12.25 18.70 -4.34
C VAL A 481 12.25 18.36 -2.85
N LEU A 482 11.94 19.36 -2.04
CA LEU A 482 11.83 19.23 -0.59
C LEU A 482 10.36 19.05 -0.23
N MET A 483 10.06 18.05 0.55
CA MET A 483 8.71 17.75 1.06
C MET A 483 8.77 17.31 2.51
N GLY A 484 7.64 17.42 3.20
CA GLY A 484 7.49 16.94 4.56
C GLY A 484 6.38 15.93 4.69
N ASP A 485 6.56 14.91 5.51
CA ASP A 485 5.51 13.95 5.87
C ASP A 485 5.17 14.05 7.36
N GLY A 486 3.87 13.91 7.69
CA GLY A 486 3.39 14.12 9.05
C GLY A 486 3.24 15.59 9.43
N TYR A 487 3.07 16.48 8.47
CA TYR A 487 2.79 17.90 8.72
C TYR A 487 1.32 18.19 8.44
N SER A 488 0.59 18.56 9.49
CA SER A 488 -0.80 19.00 9.41
C SER A 488 -0.92 20.43 8.87
N ASP A 489 -2.15 20.87 8.62
CA ASP A 489 -2.47 22.26 8.26
C ASP A 489 -1.97 23.26 9.29
N ARG A 490 -2.01 22.93 10.60
CA ARG A 490 -1.49 23.83 11.66
C ARG A 490 0.03 23.99 11.61
N LEU A 491 0.80 22.91 11.36
CA LEU A 491 2.27 22.96 11.22
C LEU A 491 2.71 23.65 9.91
N ILE A 492 1.80 23.76 8.94
CA ILE A 492 2.01 24.56 7.74
C ILE A 492 1.65 26.01 7.99
N ALA A 493 0.58 26.26 8.74
CA ALA A 493 0.11 27.60 9.05
C ALA A 493 1.04 28.36 10.01
N ASP A 494 1.63 27.68 10.99
CA ASP A 494 2.57 28.26 11.94
C ASP A 494 3.98 28.49 11.38
N GLY A 495 4.26 27.99 10.16
CA GLY A 495 5.53 28.14 9.47
C GLY A 495 6.57 27.06 9.73
N SER A 496 6.28 26.08 10.59
CA SER A 496 7.19 24.95 10.89
C SER A 496 7.62 24.21 9.62
N TYR A 497 6.67 23.99 8.69
CA TYR A 497 6.98 23.37 7.40
C TYR A 497 8.04 24.15 6.61
N ASP A 498 7.82 25.46 6.47
CA ASP A 498 8.72 26.36 5.74
C ASP A 498 10.11 26.41 6.39
N GLU A 499 10.16 26.45 7.72
CA GLU A 499 11.41 26.44 8.48
C GLU A 499 12.21 25.17 8.25
N ASP A 500 11.55 24.00 8.33
CA ASP A 500 12.21 22.72 8.13
C ASP A 500 12.69 22.52 6.69
N MET A 501 11.94 22.93 5.67
CA MET A 501 12.38 22.88 4.29
C MET A 501 13.58 23.82 4.04
N ASN A 502 13.59 25.02 4.61
CA ASN A 502 14.74 25.92 4.52
C ASN A 502 15.95 25.37 5.27
N LYS A 503 15.75 24.73 6.43
CA LYS A 503 16.79 24.05 7.19
C LYS A 503 17.43 22.93 6.39
N ALA A 504 16.60 22.11 5.70
CA ALA A 504 17.06 21.05 4.83
C ALA A 504 17.87 21.60 3.63
N MET A 505 17.36 22.61 2.94
CA MET A 505 18.09 23.27 1.86
C MET A 505 19.44 23.81 2.33
N ASN A 506 19.48 24.49 3.46
CA ASN A 506 20.74 25.02 3.98
C ASN A 506 21.72 23.92 4.40
N ALA A 507 21.23 22.81 4.90
CA ALA A 507 22.06 21.65 5.23
C ALA A 507 22.69 21.01 3.98
N ILE A 508 21.95 20.88 2.88
CA ILE A 508 22.45 20.36 1.60
C ILE A 508 23.62 21.23 1.09
N PHE A 509 23.47 22.55 1.14
CA PHE A 509 24.48 23.47 0.59
C PHE A 509 25.50 23.97 1.63
N LYS A 510 25.61 23.31 2.79
CA LYS A 510 26.59 23.64 3.81
C LYS A 510 28.00 23.17 3.43
N ASP A 511 28.10 21.95 2.91
CA ASP A 511 29.34 21.25 2.70
C ASP A 511 29.77 21.23 1.23
N GLU A 512 31.08 21.19 1.00
CA GLU A 512 31.67 21.09 -0.34
C GLU A 512 31.50 19.66 -0.91
N PRO A 513 31.20 19.51 -2.19
CA PRO A 513 31.12 20.49 -3.30
C PRO A 513 29.80 21.26 -3.42
N TYR A 514 28.76 20.87 -2.74
CA TYR A 514 27.45 21.50 -2.91
C TYR A 514 27.41 22.99 -2.65
N ALA A 515 28.21 23.45 -1.67
CA ALA A 515 28.35 24.89 -1.35
C ALA A 515 28.84 25.70 -2.56
N THR A 516 29.91 25.25 -3.21
CA THR A 516 30.48 25.93 -4.39
C THR A 516 29.57 25.87 -5.59
N PHE A 517 28.88 24.74 -5.80
CA PHE A 517 28.08 24.52 -6.99
C PHE A 517 26.57 24.75 -6.75
N ARG A 518 26.24 25.52 -5.73
CA ARG A 518 24.84 25.82 -5.36
C ARG A 518 24.03 26.39 -6.53
N ASP A 519 24.64 27.26 -7.34
CA ASP A 519 24.00 27.93 -8.48
C ASP A 519 23.57 27.01 -9.63
N TYR A 520 23.95 25.74 -9.57
CA TYR A 520 23.53 24.72 -10.52
C TYR A 520 22.16 24.11 -10.21
N PHE A 521 21.57 24.39 -9.02
CA PHE A 521 20.39 23.70 -8.53
C PHE A 521 19.14 24.57 -8.53
N ASN A 522 18.05 24.00 -8.96
CA ASN A 522 16.69 24.43 -8.64
C ASN A 522 16.25 23.73 -7.35
N VAL A 523 15.71 24.47 -6.40
CA VAL A 523 15.14 23.91 -5.18
C VAL A 523 13.70 24.32 -5.06
N TYR A 524 12.83 23.33 -5.04
CA TYR A 524 11.40 23.48 -4.88
C TYR A 524 10.96 22.91 -3.56
N GLN A 525 10.07 23.60 -2.89
CA GLN A 525 9.29 23.11 -1.78
C GLN A 525 7.89 22.78 -2.29
N VAL A 526 7.41 21.58 -2.05
CA VAL A 526 6.03 21.18 -2.35
C VAL A 526 5.31 20.90 -1.04
N TYR A 527 4.25 21.63 -0.79
CA TYR A 527 3.46 21.41 0.42
C TYR A 527 2.69 20.09 0.34
N ALA A 528 2.74 19.34 1.42
CA ALA A 528 2.01 18.10 1.60
C ALA A 528 1.28 18.14 2.95
N VAL A 529 -0.05 18.26 2.90
CA VAL A 529 -0.88 18.36 4.11
C VAL A 529 -1.29 16.98 4.54
N SER A 530 -0.71 16.50 5.64
CA SER A 530 -1.06 15.21 6.24
C SER A 530 -2.32 15.34 7.12
N GLU A 531 -3.13 14.30 7.16
CA GLU A 531 -4.31 14.26 8.03
C GLU A 531 -3.91 14.37 9.50
N ASN A 532 -2.82 13.71 9.87
CA ASN A 532 -2.27 13.70 11.24
C ASN A 532 -0.78 14.00 11.22
N GLU A 533 -0.16 14.14 12.41
CA GLU A 533 1.18 14.70 12.56
C GLU A 533 2.32 13.70 12.80
N LEU A 534 2.03 12.44 13.10
CA LEU A 534 3.06 11.46 13.44
C LEU A 534 3.28 10.47 12.32
N THR A 535 4.45 10.51 11.68
CA THR A 535 4.83 9.51 10.69
C THR A 535 4.98 8.14 11.35
N GLY A 536 4.61 7.09 10.62
CA GLY A 536 4.64 5.71 11.13
C GLY A 536 3.47 5.33 12.03
N GLU A 537 2.77 6.30 12.61
CA GLU A 537 1.72 6.09 13.60
C GLU A 537 0.37 6.62 13.19
N SER A 538 0.33 7.48 12.18
CA SER A 538 -0.89 8.17 11.76
C SER A 538 -1.05 8.20 10.24
N ASN A 539 -2.18 8.73 9.75
CA ASN A 539 -2.43 8.92 8.33
C ASN A 539 -1.66 10.12 7.79
N THR A 540 -0.55 9.87 7.15
CA THR A 540 0.28 10.89 6.52
C THR A 540 0.24 10.78 5.00
N VAL A 541 0.62 11.86 4.28
CA VAL A 541 0.49 11.91 2.82
C VAL A 541 1.30 10.82 2.13
N PHE A 542 2.53 10.61 2.59
CA PHE A 542 3.46 9.67 1.96
C PHE A 542 3.58 8.35 2.70
N ASN A 543 2.88 8.20 3.84
CA ASN A 543 3.04 7.05 4.73
C ASN A 543 4.51 6.69 5.00
N ALA A 544 5.37 7.70 5.05
CA ALA A 544 6.79 7.49 5.21
C ALA A 544 7.13 7.20 6.67
N TYR A 545 8.08 6.30 6.89
CA TYR A 545 8.52 5.90 8.21
C TYR A 545 9.93 5.34 8.20
N ILE A 546 10.72 5.70 9.19
CA ILE A 546 12.01 5.09 9.50
C ILE A 546 11.89 4.35 10.82
N GLY A 547 11.91 3.01 10.76
CA GLY A 547 11.85 2.12 11.92
C GLY A 547 13.22 1.76 12.48
N GLY A 548 13.27 0.65 13.21
CA GLY A 548 14.50 0.06 13.73
C GLY A 548 15.35 -0.63 12.68
N ILE A 549 16.37 -1.35 13.11
CA ILE A 549 17.18 -2.23 12.27
C ILE A 549 16.60 -3.64 12.34
N ASP A 550 16.29 -4.22 11.19
CA ASP A 550 16.09 -5.65 11.03
C ASP A 550 17.44 -6.33 10.89
N SER A 551 17.68 -7.40 11.64
CA SER A 551 18.95 -8.12 11.65
C SER A 551 19.35 -8.75 10.30
N GLN A 552 18.40 -8.88 9.36
CA GLN A 552 18.62 -9.47 8.04
C GLN A 552 18.59 -8.45 6.89
N ASN A 553 17.85 -7.34 7.03
CA ASN A 553 17.52 -6.45 5.92
C ASN A 553 17.95 -4.98 6.13
N GLY A 554 18.62 -4.65 7.23
CA GLY A 554 19.05 -3.29 7.53
C GLY A 554 17.91 -2.40 8.06
N ALA A 555 17.89 -1.12 7.70
CA ALA A 555 16.89 -0.18 8.19
C ALA A 555 15.49 -0.52 7.66
N VAL A 556 14.54 -0.64 8.58
CA VAL A 556 13.12 -0.84 8.21
C VAL A 556 12.54 0.49 7.78
N THR A 557 12.14 0.61 6.52
CA THR A 557 11.59 1.85 5.96
C THR A 557 10.31 1.58 5.18
N TYR A 558 9.40 2.54 5.23
CA TYR A 558 8.17 2.54 4.43
C TYR A 558 7.96 3.90 3.79
N PHE A 559 7.37 3.95 2.63
CA PHE A 559 6.87 5.16 1.98
C PHE A 559 5.97 4.82 0.79
N ASP A 560 5.01 5.70 0.49
CA ASP A 560 4.19 5.60 -0.72
C ASP A 560 4.92 6.26 -1.89
N GLU A 561 5.68 5.45 -2.61
CA GLU A 561 6.50 5.87 -3.76
C GLU A 561 5.67 6.58 -4.84
N TYR A 562 4.48 6.08 -5.15
CA TYR A 562 3.62 6.68 -6.16
C TYR A 562 3.17 8.09 -5.77
N THR A 563 2.78 8.28 -4.51
CA THR A 563 2.38 9.61 -4.02
C THR A 563 3.58 10.55 -3.99
N ILE A 564 4.77 10.09 -3.58
CA ILE A 564 6.01 10.88 -3.65
C ILE A 564 6.28 11.33 -5.09
N GLN A 565 6.22 10.41 -6.08
CA GLN A 565 6.38 10.73 -7.49
C GLN A 565 5.39 11.78 -7.98
N LYS A 566 4.11 11.61 -7.60
CA LYS A 566 3.03 12.52 -7.98
C LYS A 566 3.27 13.95 -7.49
N TYR A 567 3.76 14.11 -6.26
CA TYR A 567 4.07 15.42 -5.70
C TYR A 567 5.38 15.98 -6.28
N ALA A 568 6.40 15.15 -6.43
CA ALA A 568 7.68 15.58 -6.98
C ALA A 568 7.61 16.03 -8.44
N LYS A 569 6.63 15.53 -9.22
CA LYS A 569 6.36 15.97 -10.60
C LYS A 569 5.68 17.34 -10.71
N ILE A 570 5.09 17.86 -9.65
CA ILE A 570 4.33 19.12 -9.73
C ILE A 570 5.21 20.30 -10.16
N PRO A 571 6.40 20.53 -9.60
CA PRO A 571 7.26 21.62 -10.03
C PRO A 571 8.01 21.34 -11.34
N ASN A 572 8.18 20.07 -11.72
CA ASN A 572 8.95 19.65 -12.89
C ASN A 572 8.59 18.20 -13.29
N ASP A 573 8.20 17.99 -14.54
CA ASP A 573 7.82 16.66 -15.05
C ASP A 573 8.99 15.65 -15.14
N ASP A 574 10.25 16.14 -15.21
CA ASP A 574 11.43 15.28 -15.28
C ASP A 574 11.82 14.78 -13.88
N ILE A 575 11.12 13.74 -13.44
CA ILE A 575 11.39 13.06 -12.17
C ILE A 575 12.70 12.26 -12.22
N ASN A 576 13.15 11.92 -13.43
CA ASN A 576 14.23 10.97 -13.64
C ASN A 576 15.60 11.44 -13.15
N GLU A 577 15.77 12.72 -12.98
CA GLU A 577 16.99 13.34 -12.48
C GLU A 577 16.71 14.17 -11.21
N THR A 578 15.52 14.02 -10.62
CA THR A 578 15.10 14.78 -9.45
C THR A 578 15.51 14.04 -8.17
N CYS A 579 16.18 14.75 -7.26
CA CYS A 579 16.40 14.29 -5.90
C CYS A 579 15.31 14.81 -4.99
N VAL A 580 14.58 13.89 -4.35
CA VAL A 580 13.59 14.21 -3.33
C VAL A 580 14.24 14.10 -1.96
N VAL A 581 14.05 15.13 -1.13
CA VAL A 581 14.39 15.08 0.29
C VAL A 581 13.10 15.20 1.08
N LEU A 582 12.79 14.15 1.84
CA LEU A 582 11.57 14.01 2.60
C LEU A 582 11.87 14.12 4.10
N ILE A 583 11.36 15.19 4.72
CA ILE A 583 11.52 15.44 6.14
C ILE A 583 10.35 14.81 6.88
N LEU A 584 10.64 13.88 7.78
CA LEU A 584 9.62 13.16 8.54
C LEU A 584 9.39 13.85 9.89
N ASN A 585 8.15 14.18 10.19
CA ASN A 585 7.77 14.62 11.53
C ASN A 585 7.74 13.42 12.47
N GLN A 586 8.92 12.87 12.68
CA GLN A 586 9.21 11.69 13.48
C GLN A 586 10.38 11.97 14.42
N GLU A 587 10.33 11.46 15.62
CA GLU A 587 11.50 11.39 16.49
C GLU A 587 12.43 10.30 15.99
N ALA A 588 13.72 10.59 15.96
CA ALA A 588 14.69 9.61 15.50
C ALA A 588 14.84 8.47 16.51
N GLY A 589 14.79 7.25 15.99
CA GLY A 589 15.26 6.06 16.68
C GLY A 589 16.78 5.87 16.51
N TYR A 590 17.21 4.64 16.37
CA TYR A 590 18.60 4.30 16.05
C TYR A 590 19.00 4.76 14.66
N VAL A 591 18.11 4.62 13.68
CA VAL A 591 18.27 5.11 12.31
C VAL A 591 17.71 6.51 12.23
N LYS A 592 18.51 7.46 11.74
CA LYS A 592 18.20 8.90 11.70
C LYS A 592 17.79 9.38 10.31
N GLY A 593 18.29 8.71 9.29
CA GLY A 593 18.01 8.98 7.88
C GLY A 593 18.24 7.73 7.04
N VAL A 594 17.68 7.68 5.86
CA VAL A 594 17.88 6.61 4.85
C VAL A 594 17.67 7.19 3.46
N SER A 595 18.52 6.79 2.51
CA SER A 595 18.36 7.17 1.12
C SER A 595 18.07 5.98 0.23
N HIS A 596 17.01 6.10 -0.57
CA HIS A 596 16.61 5.13 -1.58
C HIS A 596 17.00 5.62 -2.97
N ASN A 597 17.84 4.85 -3.64
CA ASN A 597 18.38 5.18 -4.95
C ASN A 597 17.66 4.44 -6.07
N GLY A 598 17.33 5.16 -7.14
CA GLY A 598 16.72 4.57 -8.34
C GLY A 598 15.25 4.14 -8.18
N TYR A 599 14.68 4.26 -6.99
CA TYR A 599 13.35 3.75 -6.63
C TYR A 599 12.22 4.49 -7.35
N ILE A 600 12.39 5.79 -7.57
CA ILE A 600 11.34 6.63 -8.15
C ILE A 600 11.20 6.43 -9.67
N MET A 601 12.12 5.72 -10.30
CA MET A 601 12.40 5.92 -11.71
C MET A 601 12.12 4.72 -12.59
N ALA A 602 12.56 3.58 -12.16
CA ALA A 602 12.66 2.41 -13.01
C ALA A 602 11.60 1.35 -12.65
N GLY A 603 10.68 1.65 -11.73
CA GLY A 603 9.97 0.55 -11.09
C GLY A 603 11.01 -0.36 -10.42
N ASP A 604 10.71 -1.62 -10.27
CA ASP A 604 11.62 -2.54 -9.56
C ASP A 604 12.85 -2.97 -10.38
N ASP A 605 12.97 -2.51 -11.63
CA ASP A 605 14.08 -2.92 -12.52
C ASP A 605 15.06 -1.76 -12.77
N ILE A 606 16.11 -1.71 -11.94
CA ILE A 606 17.26 -0.79 -12.13
C ILE A 606 18.08 -1.19 -13.39
N SER A 607 17.81 -2.35 -14.00
CA SER A 607 18.48 -2.79 -15.23
C SER A 607 18.25 -1.83 -16.41
N ASP A 608 17.16 -1.06 -16.38
CA ASP A 608 16.84 -0.07 -17.41
C ASP A 608 17.57 1.27 -17.24
N ILE A 609 18.34 1.47 -16.18
CA ILE A 609 19.22 2.64 -16.05
C ILE A 609 20.48 2.42 -16.92
N THR A 610 20.37 2.75 -18.18
CA THR A 610 21.47 2.63 -19.15
C THR A 610 22.46 3.79 -19.12
N ASP A 611 22.15 4.87 -18.41
CA ASP A 611 22.97 6.05 -18.28
C ASP A 611 23.19 6.37 -16.80
N TYR A 612 24.43 6.34 -16.33
CA TYR A 612 24.77 6.58 -14.93
C TYR A 612 24.46 8.03 -14.46
N SER A 613 24.16 8.94 -15.37
CA SER A 613 23.64 10.26 -15.04
C SER A 613 22.17 10.22 -14.60
N LYS A 614 21.44 9.13 -14.86
CA LYS A 614 20.06 8.96 -14.47
C LYS A 614 19.95 8.33 -13.08
N GLY A 615 18.87 8.55 -12.42
CA GLY A 615 18.49 7.93 -11.16
C GLY A 615 18.12 8.96 -10.11
N GLY A 616 16.83 9.23 -10.03
CA GLY A 616 16.23 9.96 -8.91
C GLY A 616 16.48 9.23 -7.58
N SER A 617 16.23 9.91 -6.50
CA SER A 617 16.36 9.36 -5.15
C SER A 617 15.35 9.97 -4.22
N VAL A 618 15.07 9.25 -3.14
CA VAL A 618 14.34 9.76 -1.97
C VAL A 618 15.27 9.63 -0.77
N ALA A 619 15.69 10.75 -0.22
CA ALA A 619 16.39 10.82 1.07
C ALA A 619 15.37 11.17 2.14
N MET A 620 15.11 10.26 3.08
CA MET A 620 14.20 10.45 4.21
C MET A 620 15.02 10.79 5.45
N ILE A 621 14.64 11.86 6.15
CA ILE A 621 15.36 12.36 7.33
C ILE A 621 14.36 12.68 8.44
N CYS A 622 14.63 12.20 9.67
CA CYS A 622 13.87 12.58 10.84
C CYS A 622 14.04 14.08 11.16
N ARG A 623 12.94 14.75 11.51
CA ARG A 623 12.91 16.20 11.76
C ARG A 623 13.75 16.63 12.97
N LYS A 624 13.66 15.87 14.06
CA LYS A 624 14.26 16.23 15.35
C LYS A 624 15.59 15.50 15.57
N LEU A 625 16.67 16.14 15.13
CA LEU A 625 18.05 15.63 15.24
C LEU A 625 18.99 16.72 15.73
N ASP A 626 19.88 16.37 16.67
CA ASP A 626 20.97 17.26 17.11
C ASP A 626 22.01 17.46 16.01
N ASP A 627 22.26 16.41 15.22
CA ASP A 627 23.22 16.35 14.10
C ASP A 627 22.54 16.47 12.73
N TYR A 628 21.43 17.19 12.66
CA TYR A 628 20.55 17.29 11.48
C TYR A 628 21.30 17.58 10.18
N SER A 629 22.17 18.61 10.19
CA SER A 629 22.88 19.01 8.97
C SER A 629 23.81 17.90 8.45
N PHE A 630 24.43 17.15 9.36
CA PHE A 630 25.27 16.02 9.02
C PHE A 630 24.42 14.90 8.37
N VAL A 631 23.30 14.50 8.99
CA VAL A 631 22.44 13.45 8.44
C VAL A 631 21.89 13.83 7.07
N VAL A 632 21.47 15.07 6.87
CA VAL A 632 21.02 15.55 5.54
C VAL A 632 22.13 15.47 4.51
N ALA A 633 23.37 15.89 4.83
CA ALA A 633 24.51 15.83 3.90
C ALA A 633 24.85 14.37 3.55
N HIS A 634 24.85 13.49 4.55
CA HIS A 634 25.12 12.05 4.39
C HIS A 634 24.08 11.40 3.45
N GLU A 635 22.79 11.53 3.76
CA GLU A 635 21.72 10.93 2.96
C GLU A 635 21.65 11.55 1.54
N PHE A 636 21.91 12.84 1.41
CA PHE A 636 21.99 13.48 0.11
C PHE A 636 23.22 13.01 -0.70
N GLY A 637 24.33 12.66 -0.04
CA GLY A 637 25.48 11.99 -0.65
C GLY A 637 25.11 10.66 -1.29
N HIS A 638 24.33 9.82 -0.59
CA HIS A 638 23.78 8.60 -1.17
C HIS A 638 22.82 8.92 -2.32
N GLY A 639 21.86 9.77 -2.06
CA GLY A 639 20.78 10.07 -3.01
C GLY A 639 21.25 10.72 -4.29
N PHE A 640 22.03 11.78 -4.19
CA PHE A 640 22.50 12.55 -5.33
C PHE A 640 23.69 11.90 -6.02
N ALA A 641 24.79 11.64 -5.29
CA ALA A 641 26.04 11.21 -5.89
C ALA A 641 26.26 9.68 -5.87
N LYS A 642 25.28 8.93 -5.39
CA LYS A 642 25.32 7.47 -5.34
C LYS A 642 26.54 6.94 -4.56
N LEU A 643 26.92 7.64 -3.50
CA LEU A 643 28.02 7.23 -2.63
C LEU A 643 27.59 6.05 -1.75
N ALA A 644 28.54 5.21 -1.37
CA ALA A 644 28.34 4.13 -0.42
C ALA A 644 28.65 4.60 1.01
N ASP A 645 28.17 3.85 2.01
CA ASP A 645 28.62 3.96 3.38
C ASP A 645 30.08 3.55 3.49
N GLU A 646 30.90 4.42 4.09
CA GLU A 646 32.30 4.18 4.39
C GLU A 646 32.51 3.62 5.79
N TYR A 647 31.45 3.51 6.60
CA TYR A 647 31.46 2.78 7.86
C TYR A 647 30.96 1.35 7.67
N CYS A 648 31.25 0.51 8.64
CA CYS A 648 30.85 -0.89 8.61
C CYS A 648 29.36 -1.04 8.95
N VAL A 649 28.57 -1.46 7.97
CA VAL A 649 27.15 -1.78 8.15
C VAL A 649 26.97 -3.27 8.49
N SER A 650 27.72 -4.14 7.81
CA SER A 650 27.66 -5.59 7.98
C SER A 650 28.98 -6.12 8.57
N TYR A 651 28.85 -6.88 9.69
CA TYR A 651 30.00 -7.54 10.30
C TYR A 651 30.28 -8.85 9.56
N GLY A 652 31.40 -8.93 8.84
CA GLY A 652 31.80 -10.12 8.09
C GLY A 652 32.58 -9.78 6.82
N PHE A 653 32.78 -10.82 6.02
CA PHE A 653 33.35 -10.70 4.68
C PHE A 653 32.25 -10.48 3.67
N ILE A 654 32.48 -9.57 2.72
CA ILE A 654 31.60 -9.44 1.57
C ILE A 654 31.71 -10.71 0.68
N GLU A 655 30.58 -11.27 0.29
CA GLU A 655 30.49 -12.44 -0.60
C GLU A 655 30.89 -12.08 -2.04
N ASP A 656 31.40 -13.07 -2.79
CA ASP A 656 31.88 -12.80 -4.15
C ASP A 656 30.76 -12.39 -5.11
N TRP A 657 29.56 -12.93 -4.98
CA TRP A 657 28.41 -12.51 -5.79
C TRP A 657 27.99 -11.05 -5.50
N GLU A 658 28.12 -10.60 -4.26
CA GLU A 658 27.85 -9.20 -3.88
C GLU A 658 28.91 -8.28 -4.45
N LYS A 659 30.20 -8.66 -4.41
CA LYS A 659 31.28 -7.90 -5.06
C LYS A 659 31.02 -7.72 -6.56
N GLU A 660 30.59 -8.76 -7.25
CA GLU A 660 30.25 -8.69 -8.68
C GLU A 660 29.05 -7.77 -8.93
N TYR A 661 28.03 -7.85 -8.07
CA TYR A 661 26.88 -6.96 -8.11
C TYR A 661 27.29 -5.48 -7.93
N TYR A 662 28.09 -5.17 -6.91
CA TYR A 662 28.59 -3.81 -6.66
C TYR A 662 29.50 -3.32 -7.79
N LYS A 663 30.38 -4.16 -8.31
CA LYS A 663 31.24 -3.82 -9.45
C LYS A 663 30.40 -3.53 -10.70
N GLY A 664 29.43 -4.38 -11.01
CA GLY A 664 28.54 -4.18 -12.15
C GLY A 664 27.82 -2.83 -12.10
N ARG A 665 27.36 -2.41 -10.91
CA ARG A 665 26.73 -1.08 -10.74
C ARG A 665 27.73 0.05 -10.82
N ALA A 666 28.93 -0.13 -10.28
CA ALA A 666 29.99 0.86 -10.40
C ALA A 666 30.42 1.06 -11.85
N ASP A 667 30.61 -0.01 -12.60
CA ASP A 667 31.07 0.02 -13.98
C ASP A 667 30.02 0.56 -14.96
N ASN A 668 28.74 0.14 -14.76
CA ASN A 668 27.65 0.52 -15.65
C ASN A 668 27.06 1.89 -15.32
N TYR A 669 27.00 2.27 -14.04
CA TYR A 669 26.29 3.46 -13.57
C TYR A 669 27.13 4.47 -12.80
N GLY A 670 28.42 4.16 -12.53
CA GLY A 670 29.32 5.03 -11.76
C GLY A 670 28.98 5.14 -10.27
N TRP A 671 28.19 4.17 -9.73
CA TRP A 671 27.81 4.15 -8.32
C TRP A 671 28.98 3.73 -7.44
N TRP A 672 28.91 4.10 -6.16
CA TRP A 672 29.87 3.69 -5.11
C TRP A 672 31.34 3.91 -5.47
N SER A 673 31.61 5.09 -6.04
CA SER A 673 32.96 5.49 -6.43
C SER A 673 33.90 5.70 -5.23
N ASN A 674 33.36 5.82 -4.03
CA ASN A 674 34.06 6.03 -2.76
C ASN A 674 34.38 4.74 -1.98
N ILE A 675 34.06 3.55 -2.51
CA ILE A 675 34.51 2.27 -1.96
C ILE A 675 35.07 1.37 -3.04
N ASP A 676 35.90 0.40 -2.67
CA ASP A 676 36.45 -0.61 -3.58
C ASP A 676 36.65 -1.96 -2.87
N PHE A 677 36.87 -3.01 -3.65
CA PHE A 677 37.06 -4.39 -3.18
C PHE A 677 38.50 -4.88 -3.39
N THR A 678 39.44 -3.94 -3.47
CA THR A 678 40.90 -4.19 -3.58
C THR A 678 41.69 -3.22 -2.72
N ASP A 679 42.74 -3.71 -2.09
CA ASP A 679 43.75 -2.91 -1.37
C ASP A 679 44.94 -2.51 -2.23
N SER A 680 44.94 -2.91 -3.51
CA SER A 680 46.05 -2.61 -4.44
C SER A 680 46.08 -1.13 -4.78
N LYS A 681 47.22 -0.49 -4.50
CA LYS A 681 47.47 0.92 -4.87
C LYS A 681 47.46 1.16 -6.39
N GLU A 682 47.66 0.14 -7.16
CA GLU A 682 47.73 0.20 -8.63
C GLU A 682 46.35 0.16 -9.27
N THR A 683 45.38 -0.45 -8.59
CA THR A 683 44.06 -0.75 -9.19
C THR A 683 42.89 -0.07 -8.49
N VAL A 684 43.05 0.35 -7.24
CA VAL A 684 41.95 0.98 -6.48
C VAL A 684 41.37 2.20 -7.22
N LYS A 685 40.03 2.37 -7.14
CA LYS A 685 39.31 3.42 -7.89
C LYS A 685 39.89 4.82 -7.72
N TRP A 686 40.41 5.14 -6.54
CA TRP A 686 40.97 6.44 -6.22
C TRP A 686 42.53 6.51 -6.32
N ARG A 687 43.19 5.55 -7.00
CA ARG A 687 44.65 5.50 -7.17
C ARG A 687 45.26 6.79 -7.70
N LYS A 688 44.51 7.57 -8.49
CA LYS A 688 44.99 8.86 -9.01
C LYS A 688 45.29 9.88 -7.90
N PHE A 689 44.49 9.92 -6.85
CA PHE A 689 44.68 10.78 -5.70
C PHE A 689 45.88 10.31 -4.85
N LEU A 690 46.08 8.98 -4.75
CA LEU A 690 47.24 8.42 -4.07
C LEU A 690 48.58 8.74 -4.78
N ASN A 691 48.52 8.97 -6.09
CA ASN A 691 49.70 9.26 -6.94
C ASN A 691 49.86 10.75 -7.26
N ASP A 692 49.05 11.62 -6.72
CA ASP A 692 49.08 13.06 -6.93
C ASP A 692 49.65 13.78 -5.68
N ASP A 693 50.85 14.37 -5.82
CA ASP A 693 51.53 15.03 -4.72
C ASP A 693 50.70 16.17 -4.09
N ARG A 694 49.74 16.72 -4.80
CA ARG A 694 48.81 17.75 -4.29
C ARG A 694 48.00 17.27 -3.11
N TYR A 695 47.67 15.96 -3.07
CA TYR A 695 46.92 15.31 -1.97
C TYR A 695 47.82 14.75 -0.86
N LEU A 696 49.14 14.85 -1.00
CA LEU A 696 50.05 14.41 0.04
C LEU A 696 49.85 15.21 1.34
N GLY A 697 49.64 14.50 2.45
CA GLY A 697 49.35 15.09 3.75
C GLY A 697 47.84 15.33 4.04
N THR A 698 46.94 14.90 3.16
CA THR A 698 45.51 14.71 3.46
C THR A 698 45.27 13.31 4.06
N ASP A 699 44.01 12.98 4.40
CA ASP A 699 43.61 11.65 4.93
C ASP A 699 43.43 10.61 3.82
N ILE A 700 43.86 10.87 2.59
CA ILE A 700 43.68 9.93 1.49
C ILE A 700 44.59 8.70 1.64
N GLY A 701 43.97 7.50 1.64
CA GLY A 701 44.69 6.24 1.83
C GLY A 701 43.86 5.05 1.29
N ILE A 702 44.13 3.87 1.83
CA ILE A 702 43.36 2.64 1.57
C ILE A 702 43.12 2.00 2.94
N TYR A 703 41.86 2.05 3.38
CA TYR A 703 41.49 1.61 4.72
C TYR A 703 40.40 0.53 4.60
N GLU A 704 40.61 -0.61 5.24
CA GLU A 704 39.59 -1.69 5.27
C GLU A 704 38.42 -1.33 6.21
N GLY A 705 37.26 -1.83 5.91
CA GLY A 705 36.07 -1.64 6.75
C GLY A 705 35.13 -0.56 6.24
N ALA A 706 34.68 -0.67 4.98
CA ALA A 706 33.58 0.09 4.41
C ALA A 706 32.42 -0.87 4.09
N THR A 707 31.20 -0.51 4.43
CA THR A 707 29.99 -1.34 4.24
C THR A 707 30.12 -2.72 4.90
N TYR A 708 31.19 -3.47 4.64
CA TYR A 708 31.57 -4.75 5.27
C TYR A 708 32.86 -4.58 6.09
N SER A 709 32.99 -5.35 7.18
CA SER A 709 34.20 -5.32 8.03
C SER A 709 35.46 -5.72 7.27
N PHE A 710 35.33 -6.66 6.33
CA PHE A 710 36.45 -7.23 5.59
C PHE A 710 36.18 -7.31 4.09
N GLY A 711 37.23 -7.09 3.30
CA GLY A 711 37.18 -7.21 1.84
C GLY A 711 36.55 -6.00 1.13
N CYS A 712 36.27 -4.93 1.87
CA CYS A 712 35.81 -3.66 1.33
C CYS A 712 36.65 -2.51 1.89
N TRP A 713 37.14 -1.64 1.03
CA TRP A 713 38.06 -0.55 1.37
C TRP A 713 37.48 0.82 1.05
N LYS A 714 37.89 1.82 1.81
CA LYS A 714 37.51 3.23 1.73
C LYS A 714 38.74 4.14 1.62
N PRO A 715 38.56 5.36 1.09
CA PRO A 715 39.71 6.27 0.83
C PRO A 715 40.18 7.07 2.03
N SER A 716 39.37 7.17 3.09
CA SER A 716 39.72 7.98 4.27
C SER A 716 39.13 7.40 5.55
N GLN A 717 39.71 7.79 6.70
CA GLN A 717 39.16 7.44 8.03
C GLN A 717 38.12 8.47 8.51
N HIS A 718 38.25 9.72 8.01
CA HIS A 718 37.39 10.83 8.39
C HIS A 718 36.61 11.30 7.18
N SER A 719 35.29 11.07 7.16
CA SER A 719 34.42 11.44 6.04
C SER A 719 32.95 11.51 6.52
N ILE A 720 32.18 12.39 5.90
CA ILE A 720 30.72 12.42 6.07
C ILE A 720 30.13 11.03 5.81
N MET A 721 30.60 10.32 4.75
CA MET A 721 30.13 8.97 4.44
C MET A 721 30.67 7.90 5.39
N ASN A 722 31.65 8.21 6.25
CA ASN A 722 32.15 7.35 7.32
C ASN A 722 31.51 7.65 8.70
N ASN A 723 30.32 8.23 8.70
CA ASN A 723 29.57 8.60 9.92
C ASN A 723 30.35 9.55 10.84
N ASP A 724 31.13 10.46 10.28
CA ASP A 724 31.89 11.48 11.00
C ASP A 724 31.23 12.85 10.83
N ALA A 725 30.58 13.33 11.88
CA ALA A 725 29.81 14.59 11.85
C ALA A 725 30.69 15.83 11.70
N ASP A 726 31.97 15.75 12.07
CA ASP A 726 32.97 16.78 11.89
C ASP A 726 33.80 16.62 10.58
N GLY A 727 33.53 15.52 9.85
CA GLY A 727 34.17 15.18 8.60
C GLY A 727 33.73 16.04 7.42
N MET A 728 34.46 15.91 6.33
CA MET A 728 34.10 16.45 5.01
C MET A 728 33.91 15.28 4.05
N PHE A 729 33.26 15.49 2.91
CA PHE A 729 33.37 14.51 1.82
C PHE A 729 34.84 14.38 1.41
N ASN A 730 35.34 13.16 1.39
CA ASN A 730 36.70 12.90 0.93
C ASN A 730 36.92 13.19 -0.58
N ALA A 731 38.14 13.22 -1.06
CA ALA A 731 38.43 13.59 -2.45
C ALA A 731 37.69 12.72 -3.50
N PRO A 732 37.62 11.38 -3.42
CA PRO A 732 36.81 10.56 -4.33
C PRO A 732 35.32 10.88 -4.29
N SER A 733 34.76 11.14 -3.10
CA SER A 733 33.35 11.53 -2.93
C SER A 733 33.08 12.90 -3.56
N ARG A 734 33.97 13.89 -3.32
CA ARG A 734 33.89 15.22 -3.94
C ARG A 734 33.99 15.15 -5.47
N GLU A 735 34.83 14.28 -5.99
CA GLU A 735 34.95 14.07 -7.44
C GLU A 735 33.64 13.46 -8.03
N ALA A 736 33.06 12.49 -7.35
CA ALA A 736 31.79 11.90 -7.78
C ALA A 736 30.70 12.95 -7.86
N ILE A 737 30.56 13.77 -6.79
CA ILE A 737 29.60 14.87 -6.73
C ILE A 737 29.87 15.89 -7.85
N TYR A 738 31.11 16.32 -8.02
CA TYR A 738 31.53 17.24 -9.08
C TYR A 738 31.13 16.74 -10.48
N LYS A 739 31.47 15.49 -10.79
CA LYS A 739 31.13 14.87 -12.08
C LYS A 739 29.64 14.85 -12.33
N ARG A 740 28.85 14.46 -11.30
CA ARG A 740 27.42 14.37 -11.43
C ARG A 740 26.76 15.74 -11.61
N ILE A 741 27.17 16.75 -10.84
CA ILE A 741 26.70 18.13 -11.01
C ILE A 741 26.93 18.61 -12.46
N HIS A 742 28.13 18.48 -12.97
CA HIS A 742 28.45 18.98 -14.31
C HIS A 742 27.75 18.19 -15.42
N ARG A 743 27.62 16.87 -15.28
CA ARG A 743 26.89 16.05 -16.23
C ARG A 743 25.41 16.39 -16.27
N LEU A 744 24.78 16.55 -15.12
CA LEU A 744 23.38 16.93 -15.03
C LEU A 744 23.16 18.35 -15.55
N ALA A 745 24.07 19.28 -15.31
CA ALA A 745 23.95 20.66 -15.75
C ALA A 745 24.17 20.86 -17.24
N PHE A 746 25.16 20.18 -17.84
CA PHE A 746 25.61 20.40 -19.20
C PHE A 746 25.30 19.25 -20.17
N GLY A 747 24.79 18.14 -19.68
CA GLY A 747 24.39 16.98 -20.48
C GLY A 747 25.52 15.96 -20.71
N LYS A 748 25.19 14.92 -21.47
CA LYS A 748 26.07 13.76 -21.72
C LYS A 748 27.35 14.09 -22.49
N ASP A 749 27.36 15.19 -23.21
CA ASP A 749 28.54 15.60 -24.04
C ASP A 749 29.60 16.32 -23.21
N TRP A 750 29.32 16.64 -21.94
CA TRP A 750 30.29 17.20 -21.03
C TRP A 750 31.42 16.21 -20.75
N GLN A 751 32.67 16.69 -20.91
CA GLN A 751 33.86 15.90 -20.68
C GLN A 751 34.50 16.26 -19.35
N TYR A 752 34.78 15.25 -18.55
CA TYR A 752 35.48 15.40 -17.30
C TYR A 752 36.97 15.76 -17.52
N ASP A 753 37.44 16.74 -16.78
CA ASP A 753 38.83 17.19 -16.75
C ASP A 753 39.34 17.12 -15.30
N TYR A 754 40.34 16.27 -15.07
CA TYR A 754 40.91 16.05 -13.74
C TYR A 754 41.60 17.32 -13.20
N GLU A 755 42.32 18.07 -14.03
CA GLU A 755 43.01 19.27 -13.60
C GLU A 755 42.02 20.36 -13.16
N LYS A 756 40.92 20.54 -13.86
CA LYS A 756 39.87 21.45 -13.44
C LYS A 756 39.20 21.02 -12.14
N PHE A 757 39.02 19.71 -11.93
CA PHE A 757 38.54 19.23 -10.65
C PHE A 757 39.54 19.55 -9.53
N VAL A 758 40.82 19.28 -9.73
CA VAL A 758 41.87 19.57 -8.73
C VAL A 758 42.00 21.07 -8.47
N GLU A 759 41.89 21.92 -9.50
CA GLU A 759 41.83 23.38 -9.35
C GLU A 759 40.68 23.80 -8.40
N TYR A 760 39.49 23.25 -8.62
CA TYR A 760 38.37 23.46 -7.70
C TYR A 760 38.68 22.95 -6.29
N ASP A 761 39.29 21.75 -6.17
CA ASP A 761 39.47 21.02 -4.91
C ASP A 761 40.63 21.59 -4.03
N GLN A 762 41.43 22.55 -4.53
CA GLN A 762 42.55 23.13 -3.80
C GLN A 762 42.21 23.63 -2.40
N LYS A 763 41.04 24.29 -2.23
CA LYS A 763 40.61 24.79 -0.92
C LYS A 763 40.31 23.64 0.04
N ASN A 764 39.74 22.52 -0.47
CA ASN A 764 39.39 21.35 0.33
C ASN A 764 40.64 20.59 0.75
N ILE A 765 41.61 20.45 -0.17
CA ILE A 765 42.93 19.90 0.11
C ILE A 765 43.63 20.70 1.23
N ALA A 766 43.57 22.04 1.16
CA ALA A 766 44.17 22.90 2.19
C ALA A 766 43.47 22.72 3.56
N ALA A 767 42.11 22.58 3.57
CA ALA A 767 41.33 22.34 4.78
C ALA A 767 41.65 20.98 5.40
N GLU A 768 41.74 19.91 4.61
CA GLU A 768 42.12 18.57 5.09
C GLU A 768 43.55 18.55 5.69
N LYS A 769 44.51 19.20 5.02
CA LYS A 769 45.87 19.30 5.56
C LYS A 769 45.93 20.07 6.88
N ALA A 770 45.13 21.12 7.01
CA ALA A 770 45.05 21.88 8.26
C ALA A 770 44.44 21.04 9.41
N THR A 771 43.44 20.26 9.11
CA THR A 771 42.78 19.32 10.08
C THR A 771 43.78 18.23 10.50
N ALA A 772 44.46 17.58 9.55
CA ALA A 772 45.47 16.57 9.85
C ALA A 772 46.63 17.12 10.70
N ALA A 773 47.12 18.34 10.40
CA ALA A 773 48.13 19.01 11.19
C ALA A 773 47.68 19.35 12.63
N SER A 774 46.40 19.67 12.83
CA SER A 774 45.80 19.95 14.13
C SER A 774 45.69 18.70 15.03
N VAL A 775 45.41 17.54 14.43
CA VAL A 775 45.35 16.26 15.13
C VAL A 775 46.74 15.83 15.61
N ILE A 776 47.75 16.04 14.80
CA ILE A 776 49.15 15.72 15.20
C ILE A 776 49.64 16.61 16.34
N ASN A 777 49.16 17.84 16.47
CA ASN A 777 49.55 18.80 17.52
C ASN A 777 48.71 18.69 18.82
N ARG A 778 47.67 17.87 18.85
CA ARG A 778 46.96 17.54 20.09
C ARG A 778 47.69 16.38 20.76
N SER A 779 48.49 16.70 21.81
CA SER A 779 48.97 15.66 22.72
C SER A 779 47.80 14.78 23.19
N PRO A 780 47.99 13.47 23.28
CA PRO A 780 46.91 12.59 23.68
C PRO A 780 46.56 12.89 25.17
N SER A 781 45.50 13.64 25.37
CA SER A 781 44.80 13.59 26.65
C SER A 781 44.07 12.25 26.64
N ILE A 782 44.53 11.33 27.47
CA ILE A 782 43.92 10.08 27.76
C ILE A 782 42.55 10.39 28.42
N ASP A 783 41.49 10.48 27.61
CA ASP A 783 40.12 10.39 28.11
C ASP A 783 39.60 9.02 27.71
N SER A 784 39.79 8.10 28.67
CA SER A 784 39.36 6.71 28.58
C SER A 784 37.86 6.58 28.75
N LYS A 785 37.12 6.84 27.66
CA LYS A 785 35.85 6.13 27.42
C LYS A 785 36.16 4.96 26.50
N GLN A 786 36.28 3.79 27.13
CA GLN A 786 36.53 2.52 26.51
C GLN A 786 35.60 2.32 25.32
N LYS A 787 36.12 2.49 24.12
CA LYS A 787 35.62 1.76 22.96
C LYS A 787 36.13 0.34 23.15
N SER A 788 35.24 -0.60 23.36
CA SER A 788 35.54 -2.02 23.36
C SER A 788 36.13 -2.39 22.01
N PHE A 789 37.44 -2.56 21.93
CA PHE A 789 38.09 -3.12 20.76
C PHE A 789 37.85 -4.63 20.75
N VAL A 790 37.13 -5.08 19.75
CA VAL A 790 37.02 -6.52 19.43
C VAL A 790 38.27 -6.87 18.64
N LYS A 791 39.17 -7.65 19.23
CA LYS A 791 40.37 -8.15 18.55
C LYS A 791 40.06 -9.51 17.95
N PHE A 792 40.29 -9.66 16.67
CA PHE A 792 40.15 -10.94 15.97
C PHE A 792 41.53 -11.60 15.83
N GLU A 793 41.66 -12.83 16.30
CA GLU A 793 42.86 -13.63 16.06
C GLU A 793 42.50 -14.81 15.15
N LYS A 794 43.21 -14.86 14.00
CA LYS A 794 43.11 -16.01 13.07
C LYS A 794 44.06 -17.10 13.50
N SER A 795 43.57 -18.29 13.64
CA SER A 795 44.36 -19.51 13.83
C SER A 795 43.83 -20.61 12.94
N MET A 796 44.71 -21.54 12.57
CA MET A 796 44.29 -22.74 11.83
C MET A 796 44.00 -23.87 12.80
N THR A 797 42.91 -24.57 12.59
CA THR A 797 42.57 -25.79 13.32
C THR A 797 43.39 -26.93 12.80
N SER A 798 43.55 -27.99 13.60
CA SER A 798 44.36 -29.17 13.23
C SER A 798 43.84 -29.94 11.99
N ASP A 799 42.61 -29.62 11.55
CA ASP A 799 41.96 -30.12 10.32
C ASP A 799 42.05 -29.17 9.12
N GLY A 800 42.82 -28.10 9.26
CA GLY A 800 43.10 -27.14 8.17
C GLY A 800 42.02 -26.08 7.93
N LYS A 801 41.07 -25.90 8.86
CA LYS A 801 40.08 -24.84 8.74
C LYS A 801 40.53 -23.57 9.50
N GLU A 802 40.24 -22.39 8.94
CA GLU A 802 40.45 -21.15 9.66
C GLU A 802 39.49 -21.04 10.87
N LYS A 803 40.09 -20.78 12.02
CA LYS A 803 39.34 -20.45 13.24
C LYS A 803 39.59 -18.98 13.57
N ILE A 804 38.52 -18.21 13.69
CA ILE A 804 38.54 -16.82 14.15
C ILE A 804 38.13 -16.82 15.61
N THR A 805 39.01 -16.33 16.47
CA THR A 805 38.73 -16.13 17.89
C THR A 805 38.44 -14.65 18.11
N ILE A 806 37.26 -14.35 18.62
CA ILE A 806 36.85 -12.98 18.98
C ILE A 806 37.23 -12.77 20.43
N ILE A 807 38.12 -11.83 20.65
CA ILE A 807 38.53 -11.39 22.02
C ILE A 807 37.84 -10.06 22.30
N MET A 808 36.86 -10.08 23.17
CA MET A 808 36.23 -8.86 23.67
C MET A 808 36.99 -8.47 24.96
N ASN A 809 37.69 -7.32 24.96
CA ASN A 809 38.31 -6.73 26.15
C ASN A 809 37.40 -5.62 26.66
#